data_f0507d5b5d282e664f981b46f4e3186d
#
_entry.id   f0507d5b5d282e664f981b46f4e3186d
#
_cell.length_a   1.000
_cell.length_b   1.000
_cell.length_c   1.000
_cell.angle_alpha   90.00
_cell.angle_beta   90.00
_cell.angle_gamma   90.00
#
_symmetry.space_group_name_H-M   'P 1'
#
loop_
_entity.id
_entity.type
_entity.pdbx_description
1 polymer ?
#
loop_
_entity_poly.entity_id
_entity_poly.type
_entity_poly.pdbx_seq_one_letter_code
_entity_poly.pdbx_strand_id
1 'polypeptide(L)'
;MSAAESLAARLRRPLPIAIAFAAGIALASLLVDATSLAATRLIGLGAGVAFVLASTRDRRVVPVIALAVGLMIGTRPPDRIPTGVTIDDRTTDRVIGDIAGPIITTSHGTGARLDTDDGGSIWLWLDRETSLARRDDDRVFAGRTGSASLIPGMRVEASGRAKTPGGSRGPGMVPRRGPTVEMAVDAIAIVDDAPGPIDRAWRWARETQIAWGERIDDAGGDAIARAALRGIVTGDRSAVPEELDARWRAVGIFHVLSVSGLHLAVIAGLAFLLLRKLVAGSPWGGRVRPARWAAPPALVLAIVYTLVTGAQLATLRALIVIALMLVGAMLDRPLRLLDALGVAAIAILVWRPMDLFDPSFQLSFTATIVLALVKRPMATGVRGWIARGVATSLWVTIATAPITAYHFHQVQPSGVVGNLLLTPVLEVIALPVALAGIALGPIGWPLVRVATELVGVVDHLAALGAHVAIVGRVAIANPIVLVALVAVSLALVAAKKRAFGWIVLCAVWTLARSPAPIGSLRVTFLDVGQGDAAIIELPDGGVWLVDAGGHANAGSLARASATGAVIDRALASAGHDRVDIAIVSHPHPDHYAGLAGMTMPIDELWSAAEVEANAGASARAFDRVARMLVERGTRWVHPALGVAAERAGVALVVWAPRFQRVEGGALVAAADPVRTVNDNSLVVEVRFAGRSIVFAGDLELEGEELVAAAGLRGADVVKVAHHGSPTSSSPIFVDALAPEIAVISCGRGNAFGFPSPDVVARWRAAGAEVARTDLRGAVTIVVDSGGALAMDR
;
A
#
# COMPACT_ATOMS: atom_id res chain seq x y z
N MET A 1 -24.00 44.13 -0.47
CA MET A 1 -24.15 42.70 -0.07
C MET A 1 -23.72 42.56 1.38
N SER A 2 -24.62 42.11 2.23
CA SER A 2 -24.30 41.87 3.64
C SER A 2 -23.29 40.71 3.80
N ALA A 3 -22.56 40.67 4.91
CA ALA A 3 -21.63 39.56 5.20
C ALA A 3 -22.36 38.20 5.16
N ALA A 4 -23.62 38.16 5.53
CA ALA A 4 -24.51 37.00 5.50
C ALA A 4 -24.82 36.54 4.06
N GLU A 5 -25.08 37.50 3.13
CA GLU A 5 -25.28 37.15 1.70
C GLU A 5 -24.03 36.65 1.03
N SER A 6 -22.84 37.19 1.39
CA SER A 6 -21.55 36.72 0.93
C SER A 6 -21.25 35.30 1.43
N LEU A 7 -21.54 35.00 2.70
CA LEU A 7 -21.39 33.67 3.28
C LEU A 7 -22.36 32.67 2.64
N ALA A 8 -23.61 33.01 2.46
CA ALA A 8 -24.61 32.17 1.80
C ALA A 8 -24.24 31.84 0.35
N ALA A 9 -23.69 32.82 -0.39
CA ALA A 9 -23.18 32.60 -1.75
C ALA A 9 -21.95 31.67 -1.78
N ARG A 10 -21.09 31.74 -0.76
CA ARG A 10 -19.93 30.84 -0.63
C ARG A 10 -20.31 29.41 -0.30
N LEU A 11 -21.32 29.21 0.55
CA LEU A 11 -21.79 27.85 0.94
C LEU A 11 -22.59 27.14 -0.17
N ARG A 12 -23.02 27.86 -1.21
CA ARG A 12 -23.70 27.28 -2.38
C ARG A 12 -22.74 26.72 -3.42
N ARG A 13 -21.43 26.86 -3.22
CA ARG A 13 -20.42 26.31 -4.16
C ARG A 13 -20.29 24.79 -4.00
N PRO A 14 -20.01 24.06 -5.11
CA PRO A 14 -19.90 22.61 -5.09
C PRO A 14 -18.86 22.06 -4.10
N LEU A 15 -17.75 22.77 -3.88
CA LEU A 15 -16.68 22.28 -2.98
C LEU A 15 -17.12 22.18 -1.50
N PRO A 16 -17.77 23.19 -0.87
CA PRO A 16 -18.31 23.03 0.48
C PRO A 16 -19.34 21.90 0.59
N ILE A 17 -20.16 21.71 -0.44
CA ILE A 17 -21.13 20.61 -0.51
C ILE A 17 -20.41 19.27 -0.57
N ALA A 18 -19.35 19.16 -1.40
CA ALA A 18 -18.54 17.94 -1.50
C ALA A 18 -17.82 17.60 -0.18
N ILE A 19 -17.32 18.61 0.54
CA ILE A 19 -16.70 18.43 1.85
C ILE A 19 -17.72 17.88 2.86
N ALA A 20 -18.93 18.46 2.91
CA ALA A 20 -19.98 17.98 3.79
C ALA A 20 -20.42 16.55 3.43
N PHE A 21 -20.50 16.22 2.15
CA PHE A 21 -20.83 14.89 1.65
C PHE A 21 -19.76 13.85 2.03
N ALA A 22 -18.49 14.19 1.84
CA ALA A 22 -17.36 13.35 2.25
C ALA A 22 -17.32 13.14 3.77
N ALA A 23 -17.62 14.19 4.56
CA ALA A 23 -17.72 14.07 6.01
C ALA A 23 -18.87 13.11 6.43
N GLY A 24 -19.98 13.11 5.69
CA GLY A 24 -21.07 12.14 5.89
C GLY A 24 -20.64 10.71 5.66
N ILE A 25 -19.88 10.44 4.58
CA ILE A 25 -19.34 9.10 4.30
C ILE A 25 -18.35 8.67 5.39
N ALA A 26 -17.45 9.56 5.82
CA ALA A 26 -16.49 9.27 6.88
C ALA A 26 -17.17 8.96 8.22
N LEU A 27 -18.21 9.75 8.56
CA LEU A 27 -19.00 9.53 9.78
C LEU A 27 -19.76 8.21 9.71
N ALA A 28 -20.35 7.87 8.57
CA ALA A 28 -21.02 6.58 8.35
C ALA A 28 -20.08 5.41 8.62
N SER A 29 -18.86 5.51 8.12
CA SER A 29 -17.83 4.50 8.31
C SER A 29 -17.48 4.27 9.79
N LEU A 30 -17.35 5.35 10.58
CA LEU A 30 -17.07 5.25 12.02
C LEU A 30 -18.27 4.70 12.80
N LEU A 31 -19.48 5.09 12.40
CA LEU A 31 -20.71 4.63 13.06
C LEU A 31 -21.01 3.16 12.77
N VAL A 32 -20.73 2.67 11.57
CA VAL A 32 -20.90 1.24 11.23
C VAL A 32 -19.98 0.36 12.05
N ASP A 33 -18.77 0.82 12.35
CA ASP A 33 -17.84 0.08 13.19
C ASP A 33 -18.27 0.09 14.68
N ALA A 34 -19.00 1.13 15.12
CA ALA A 34 -19.45 1.32 16.51
C ALA A 34 -20.89 0.82 16.77
N THR A 35 -21.73 0.72 15.72
CA THR A 35 -23.16 0.40 15.83
C THR A 35 -23.59 -0.58 14.73
N SER A 36 -24.82 -1.12 14.85
CA SER A 36 -25.35 -1.94 13.76
C SER A 36 -25.60 -1.11 12.48
N LEU A 37 -25.42 -1.75 11.31
CA LEU A 37 -25.67 -1.13 10.00
C LEU A 37 -27.10 -0.56 9.89
N ALA A 38 -28.08 -1.20 10.53
CA ALA A 38 -29.47 -0.73 10.58
C ALA A 38 -29.62 0.58 11.36
N ALA A 39 -28.95 0.70 12.51
CA ALA A 39 -28.98 1.91 13.32
C ALA A 39 -28.34 3.10 12.57
N THR A 40 -27.23 2.88 11.89
CA THR A 40 -26.55 3.94 11.12
C THR A 40 -27.43 4.42 9.94
N ARG A 41 -28.13 3.48 9.26
CA ARG A 41 -29.09 3.85 8.19
C ARG A 41 -30.28 4.62 8.72
N LEU A 42 -30.83 4.25 9.89
CA LEU A 42 -31.92 4.97 10.52
C LEU A 42 -31.50 6.40 10.92
N ILE A 43 -30.29 6.60 11.45
CA ILE A 43 -29.74 7.90 11.75
C ILE A 43 -29.62 8.75 10.47
N GLY A 44 -29.09 8.16 9.38
CA GLY A 44 -28.99 8.85 8.09
C GLY A 44 -30.34 9.20 7.49
N LEU A 45 -31.31 8.30 7.57
CA LEU A 45 -32.69 8.53 7.11
C LEU A 45 -33.37 9.61 7.94
N GLY A 46 -33.25 9.55 9.27
CA GLY A 46 -33.80 10.54 10.18
C GLY A 46 -33.24 11.94 9.95
N ALA A 47 -31.93 12.05 9.76
CA ALA A 47 -31.24 13.28 9.40
C ALA A 47 -31.72 13.82 8.02
N GLY A 48 -31.90 12.94 7.03
CA GLY A 48 -32.42 13.28 5.71
C GLY A 48 -33.86 13.79 5.74
N VAL A 49 -34.76 13.13 6.50
CA VAL A 49 -36.17 13.51 6.66
C VAL A 49 -36.31 14.81 7.44
N ALA A 50 -35.63 14.94 8.58
CA ALA A 50 -35.63 16.20 9.36
C ALA A 50 -35.17 17.37 8.52
N PHE A 51 -34.26 17.12 7.61
CA PHE A 51 -33.76 18.09 6.68
C PHE A 51 -34.74 18.47 5.55
N VAL A 52 -35.37 17.50 4.87
CA VAL A 52 -36.40 17.80 3.84
C VAL A 52 -37.52 18.66 4.45
N LEU A 53 -37.89 18.39 5.70
CA LEU A 53 -38.86 19.19 6.43
C LEU A 53 -38.37 20.62 6.77
N ALA A 54 -37.06 20.78 7.04
CA ALA A 54 -36.46 22.09 7.33
C ALA A 54 -36.11 22.91 6.07
N SER A 55 -35.93 22.25 4.91
CA SER A 55 -35.29 22.81 3.71
C SER A 55 -36.21 23.66 2.81
N THR A 56 -37.46 23.73 3.10
CA THR A 56 -38.43 24.44 2.22
C THR A 56 -38.16 25.93 2.09
N ARG A 57 -37.35 26.56 2.92
CA ARG A 57 -37.07 28.02 2.91
C ARG A 57 -35.62 28.49 3.03
N ASP A 58 -34.64 27.69 3.52
CA ASP A 58 -33.28 28.18 3.73
C ASP A 58 -32.24 27.36 3.00
N ARG A 59 -31.58 27.99 1.98
CA ARG A 59 -30.53 27.37 1.16
C ARG A 59 -29.18 27.16 1.89
N ARG A 60 -29.04 27.57 3.17
CA ARG A 60 -27.87 27.27 4.02
C ARG A 60 -27.79 25.80 4.40
N VAL A 61 -28.80 25.04 4.10
CA VAL A 61 -29.02 23.66 4.53
C VAL A 61 -28.50 22.65 3.50
N VAL A 62 -28.11 23.10 2.28
CA VAL A 62 -27.55 22.21 1.24
C VAL A 62 -26.33 21.41 1.73
N PRO A 63 -25.35 21.95 2.50
CA PRO A 63 -24.28 21.14 3.08
C PRO A 63 -24.76 20.08 4.09
N VAL A 64 -25.84 20.34 4.81
CA VAL A 64 -26.41 19.38 5.77
C VAL A 64 -27.09 18.21 5.04
N ILE A 65 -27.73 18.48 3.89
CA ILE A 65 -28.21 17.38 3.02
C ILE A 65 -27.06 16.55 2.54
N ALA A 66 -26.04 17.20 2.00
CA ALA A 66 -24.89 16.50 1.46
C ALA A 66 -24.26 15.61 2.54
N LEU A 67 -24.18 16.08 3.80
CA LEU A 67 -23.74 15.28 4.94
C LEU A 67 -24.66 14.07 5.16
N ALA A 68 -25.98 14.26 5.20
CA ALA A 68 -26.95 13.18 5.43
C ALA A 68 -26.95 12.15 4.29
N VAL A 69 -26.91 12.62 3.04
CA VAL A 69 -26.81 11.74 1.86
C VAL A 69 -25.48 10.99 1.85
N GLY A 70 -24.38 11.65 2.23
CA GLY A 70 -23.07 11.00 2.39
C GLY A 70 -23.10 9.90 3.46
N LEU A 71 -23.79 10.14 4.59
CA LEU A 71 -23.99 9.15 5.63
C LEU A 71 -24.78 7.93 5.10
N MET A 72 -25.85 8.15 4.34
CA MET A 72 -26.62 7.06 3.74
C MET A 72 -25.81 6.26 2.70
N ILE A 73 -25.03 6.93 1.86
CA ILE A 73 -24.21 6.27 0.83
C ILE A 73 -23.06 5.52 1.46
N GLY A 74 -22.44 6.06 2.51
CA GLY A 74 -21.34 5.39 3.23
C GLY A 74 -21.76 4.09 3.92
N THR A 75 -23.06 3.86 4.12
CA THR A 75 -23.59 2.60 4.67
C THR A 75 -23.92 1.55 3.62
N ARG A 76 -23.54 1.73 2.35
CA ARG A 76 -23.73 0.69 1.34
C ARG A 76 -23.01 -0.60 1.75
N PRO A 77 -23.67 -1.77 1.58
CA PRO A 77 -23.00 -3.04 1.88
C PRO A 77 -21.78 -3.18 0.97
N PRO A 78 -20.73 -3.85 1.47
CA PRO A 78 -19.60 -4.25 0.62
C PRO A 78 -20.09 -5.09 -0.56
N ASP A 79 -19.23 -5.24 -1.59
CA ASP A 79 -19.51 -6.10 -2.73
C ASP A 79 -19.90 -7.50 -2.25
N ARG A 80 -20.92 -8.09 -2.89
CA ARG A 80 -21.41 -9.41 -2.51
C ARG A 80 -20.37 -10.46 -2.87
N ILE A 81 -20.06 -11.32 -1.91
CA ILE A 81 -19.16 -12.47 -2.15
C ILE A 81 -19.88 -13.46 -3.08
N PRO A 82 -19.23 -13.94 -4.16
CA PRO A 82 -19.83 -14.95 -5.03
C PRO A 82 -20.23 -16.22 -4.28
N THR A 83 -21.33 -16.84 -4.71
CA THR A 83 -21.80 -18.10 -4.13
C THR A 83 -20.78 -19.22 -4.41
N GLY A 84 -20.47 -20.05 -3.41
CA GLY A 84 -19.50 -21.15 -3.57
C GLY A 84 -18.04 -20.75 -3.40
N VAL A 85 -17.75 -19.49 -3.10
CA VAL A 85 -16.39 -19.06 -2.74
C VAL A 85 -16.21 -19.21 -1.23
N THR A 86 -15.27 -20.06 -0.85
CA THR A 86 -14.85 -20.24 0.54
C THR A 86 -13.65 -19.34 0.82
N ILE A 87 -13.79 -18.42 1.77
CA ILE A 87 -12.67 -17.57 2.18
C ILE A 87 -11.74 -18.39 3.07
N ASP A 88 -10.90 -19.20 2.43
CA ASP A 88 -9.96 -20.08 3.10
C ASP A 88 -8.73 -20.31 2.18
N ASP A 89 -7.51 -20.13 2.73
CA ASP A 89 -6.27 -20.44 2.00
C ASP A 89 -6.08 -21.94 1.72
N ARG A 90 -6.96 -22.80 2.22
CA ARG A 90 -6.88 -24.27 2.08
C ARG A 90 -7.60 -24.82 0.85
N THR A 91 -8.68 -24.17 0.45
CA THR A 91 -9.53 -24.63 -0.65
C THR A 91 -9.22 -23.88 -1.92
N THR A 92 -9.06 -24.63 -3.01
CA THR A 92 -9.00 -24.05 -4.35
C THR A 92 -10.43 -23.95 -4.86
N ASP A 93 -10.96 -22.76 -4.91
CA ASP A 93 -12.28 -22.47 -5.44
C ASP A 93 -12.23 -22.26 -6.95
N ARG A 94 -13.34 -22.57 -7.61
CA ARG A 94 -13.56 -22.26 -9.02
C ARG A 94 -14.63 -21.19 -9.14
N VAL A 95 -14.34 -20.15 -9.89
CA VAL A 95 -15.26 -19.03 -10.11
C VAL A 95 -15.34 -18.74 -11.60
N ILE A 96 -16.56 -18.64 -12.10
CA ILE A 96 -16.84 -18.26 -13.51
C ILE A 96 -17.51 -16.89 -13.50
N GLY A 97 -17.07 -16.04 -14.41
CA GLY A 97 -17.63 -14.70 -14.55
C GLY A 97 -16.97 -13.90 -15.65
N ASP A 98 -17.37 -12.65 -15.75
CA ASP A 98 -16.91 -11.73 -16.76
C ASP A 98 -15.85 -10.78 -16.17
N ILE A 99 -14.72 -10.62 -16.87
CA ILE A 99 -13.69 -9.66 -16.48
C ILE A 99 -14.25 -8.25 -16.64
N ALA A 100 -14.35 -7.53 -15.52
CA ALA A 100 -14.94 -6.19 -15.47
C ALA A 100 -13.90 -5.13 -15.08
N GLY A 101 -14.10 -3.94 -15.63
CA GLY A 101 -13.39 -2.73 -15.21
C GLY A 101 -11.95 -2.63 -15.66
N PRO A 102 -11.20 -1.72 -15.04
CA PRO A 102 -9.80 -1.53 -15.39
C PRO A 102 -8.95 -2.71 -14.93
N ILE A 103 -8.04 -3.14 -15.80
CA ILE A 103 -7.01 -4.12 -15.49
C ILE A 103 -5.76 -3.38 -15.02
N ILE A 104 -5.26 -3.77 -13.86
CA ILE A 104 -4.06 -3.16 -13.25
C ILE A 104 -2.86 -4.08 -13.49
N THR A 105 -1.89 -3.62 -14.26
CA THR A 105 -0.66 -4.36 -14.51
C THR A 105 0.51 -3.70 -13.77
N THR A 106 1.17 -4.47 -12.92
CA THR A 106 2.33 -4.03 -12.11
C THR A 106 3.54 -4.92 -12.37
N SER A 107 4.68 -4.57 -11.80
CA SER A 107 5.88 -5.42 -11.80
C SER A 107 5.66 -6.78 -11.12
N HIS A 108 4.62 -6.94 -10.32
CA HIS A 108 4.36 -8.16 -9.53
C HIS A 108 3.25 -9.05 -10.11
N GLY A 109 2.47 -8.57 -11.06
CA GLY A 109 1.38 -9.32 -11.66
C GLY A 109 0.26 -8.45 -12.19
N THR A 110 -0.83 -9.10 -12.58
CA THR A 110 -2.01 -8.46 -13.14
C THR A 110 -3.22 -8.66 -12.24
N GLY A 111 -3.85 -7.56 -11.85
CA GLY A 111 -5.09 -7.54 -11.08
C GLY A 111 -6.28 -7.21 -11.97
N ALA A 112 -7.37 -7.96 -11.84
CA ALA A 112 -8.62 -7.73 -12.54
C ALA A 112 -9.82 -8.06 -11.65
N ARG A 113 -10.94 -7.34 -11.84
CA ARG A 113 -12.20 -7.66 -11.20
C ARG A 113 -12.95 -8.69 -12.04
N LEU A 114 -13.48 -9.72 -11.40
CA LEU A 114 -14.38 -10.69 -11.98
C LEU A 114 -15.77 -10.47 -11.40
N ASP A 115 -16.76 -10.22 -12.26
CA ASP A 115 -18.16 -10.14 -11.89
C ASP A 115 -18.84 -11.47 -12.24
N THR A 116 -19.50 -12.09 -11.26
CA THR A 116 -20.10 -13.43 -11.37
C THR A 116 -21.58 -13.35 -11.66
N ASP A 117 -22.16 -14.42 -12.24
CA ASP A 117 -23.56 -14.49 -12.66
C ASP A 117 -24.54 -14.32 -11.49
N ASP A 118 -24.14 -14.62 -10.27
CA ASP A 118 -24.94 -14.45 -9.05
C ASP A 118 -24.92 -13.01 -8.49
N GLY A 119 -24.30 -12.10 -9.21
CA GLY A 119 -24.15 -10.68 -8.82
C GLY A 119 -23.10 -10.45 -7.74
N GLY A 120 -22.22 -11.42 -7.49
CA GLY A 120 -21.03 -11.26 -6.68
C GLY A 120 -19.89 -10.66 -7.47
N SER A 121 -18.83 -10.23 -6.78
CA SER A 121 -17.59 -9.83 -7.41
C SER A 121 -16.38 -10.24 -6.59
N ILE A 122 -15.32 -10.61 -7.28
CA ILE A 122 -14.03 -11.00 -6.69
C ILE A 122 -12.89 -10.33 -7.44
N TRP A 123 -11.85 -9.93 -6.72
CA TRP A 123 -10.65 -9.38 -7.33
C TRP A 123 -9.67 -10.53 -7.61
N LEU A 124 -9.39 -10.78 -8.87
CA LEU A 124 -8.40 -11.77 -9.31
C LEU A 124 -7.01 -11.14 -9.29
N TRP A 125 -6.04 -11.88 -8.78
CA TRP A 125 -4.64 -11.52 -8.84
C TRP A 125 -3.86 -12.64 -9.53
N LEU A 126 -3.35 -12.36 -10.72
CA LEU A 126 -2.56 -13.28 -11.53
C LEU A 126 -1.08 -12.93 -11.36
N ASP A 127 -0.28 -13.92 -10.98
CA ASP A 127 1.17 -13.80 -10.99
C ASP A 127 1.69 -13.78 -12.44
N ARG A 128 2.94 -13.32 -12.65
CA ARG A 128 3.57 -13.28 -13.98
C ARG A 128 3.66 -14.63 -14.67
N GLU A 129 3.70 -15.70 -13.89
CA GLU A 129 3.80 -17.08 -14.38
C GLU A 129 2.44 -17.71 -14.70
N THR A 130 1.34 -17.08 -14.31
CA THR A 130 0.00 -17.62 -14.58
C THR A 130 -0.31 -17.52 -16.08
N SER A 131 -0.46 -18.67 -16.72
CA SER A 131 -0.78 -18.76 -18.15
C SER A 131 -2.29 -18.82 -18.38
N LEU A 132 -2.76 -18.06 -19.37
CA LEU A 132 -4.15 -18.17 -19.86
C LEU A 132 -4.27 -19.42 -20.74
N ALA A 133 -5.19 -20.32 -20.39
CA ALA A 133 -5.57 -21.45 -21.22
C ALA A 133 -6.91 -21.16 -21.91
N ARG A 134 -7.12 -21.73 -23.08
CA ARG A 134 -8.44 -21.76 -23.74
C ARG A 134 -9.09 -23.09 -23.46
N ARG A 135 -10.33 -23.08 -23.01
CA ARG A 135 -11.11 -24.32 -22.81
C ARG A 135 -11.71 -24.74 -24.16
N ASP A 136 -11.34 -25.91 -24.63
CA ASP A 136 -12.00 -26.55 -25.78
C ASP A 136 -12.46 -27.92 -25.29
N ASP A 137 -13.76 -28.22 -25.38
CA ASP A 137 -14.45 -29.46 -25.00
C ASP A 137 -13.70 -30.37 -24.01
N ASP A 138 -13.79 -30.03 -22.71
CA ASP A 138 -13.21 -30.77 -21.57
C ASP A 138 -11.67 -30.88 -21.50
N ARG A 139 -10.92 -30.23 -22.37
CA ARG A 139 -9.46 -30.18 -22.31
C ARG A 139 -8.95 -28.77 -22.08
N VAL A 140 -8.18 -28.57 -21.00
CA VAL A 140 -7.45 -27.33 -20.74
C VAL A 140 -6.17 -27.37 -21.60
N PHE A 141 -6.09 -26.54 -22.62
CA PHE A 141 -4.85 -26.37 -23.39
C PHE A 141 -4.00 -25.31 -22.71
N ALA A 142 -2.83 -25.69 -22.24
CA ALA A 142 -1.79 -24.74 -21.85
C ALA A 142 -1.35 -23.98 -23.10
N GLY A 143 -1.80 -22.74 -23.23
CA GLY A 143 -1.32 -21.83 -24.26
C GLY A 143 0.14 -21.46 -24.02
N ARG A 144 0.90 -21.26 -25.09
CA ARG A 144 2.30 -20.83 -25.08
C ARG A 144 2.50 -19.66 -24.12
N THR A 145 3.57 -19.72 -23.36
CA THR A 145 4.17 -18.65 -22.54
C THR A 145 4.33 -17.36 -23.34
N GLY A 146 3.36 -16.50 -23.23
CA GLY A 146 3.36 -15.13 -23.67
C GLY A 146 2.27 -14.47 -22.86
N SER A 147 2.52 -13.31 -22.28
CA SER A 147 1.62 -12.54 -21.45
C SER A 147 0.24 -12.38 -22.12
N ALA A 148 -0.59 -13.42 -22.06
CA ALA A 148 -1.95 -13.36 -22.54
C ALA A 148 -2.69 -12.37 -21.64
N SER A 149 -2.95 -11.22 -22.21
CA SER A 149 -3.52 -10.08 -21.52
C SER A 149 -4.99 -10.37 -21.25
N LEU A 150 -5.37 -10.39 -19.98
CA LEU A 150 -6.77 -10.27 -19.63
C LEU A 150 -7.35 -9.03 -20.31
N ILE A 151 -8.55 -9.18 -20.85
CA ILE A 151 -9.27 -8.10 -21.53
C ILE A 151 -10.66 -8.01 -20.89
N PRO A 152 -11.16 -6.81 -20.57
CA PRO A 152 -12.52 -6.64 -20.08
C PRO A 152 -13.54 -7.24 -21.06
N GLY A 153 -14.57 -7.90 -20.54
CA GLY A 153 -15.58 -8.62 -21.32
C GLY A 153 -15.20 -10.06 -21.68
N MET A 154 -14.03 -10.54 -21.32
CA MET A 154 -13.76 -11.98 -21.37
C MET A 154 -14.49 -12.71 -20.28
N ARG A 155 -15.20 -13.77 -20.65
CA ARG A 155 -15.74 -14.73 -19.69
C ARG A 155 -14.69 -15.77 -19.38
N VAL A 156 -14.32 -15.84 -18.11
CA VAL A 156 -13.23 -16.71 -17.67
C VAL A 156 -13.68 -17.63 -16.54
N GLU A 157 -13.07 -18.80 -16.47
CA GLU A 157 -13.07 -19.66 -15.31
C GLU A 157 -11.72 -19.50 -14.61
N ALA A 158 -11.72 -18.96 -13.39
CA ALA A 158 -10.55 -18.80 -12.57
C ALA A 158 -10.58 -19.84 -11.45
N SER A 159 -9.47 -20.51 -11.21
CA SER A 159 -9.28 -21.37 -10.06
C SER A 159 -8.13 -20.88 -9.22
N GLY A 160 -8.33 -20.82 -7.92
CA GLY A 160 -7.34 -20.27 -7.01
C GLY A 160 -7.86 -20.21 -5.58
N ARG A 161 -7.07 -19.61 -4.70
CA ARG A 161 -7.40 -19.49 -3.28
C ARG A 161 -7.94 -18.11 -2.98
N ALA A 162 -9.19 -18.08 -2.50
CA ALA A 162 -9.86 -16.84 -2.14
C ALA A 162 -9.53 -16.45 -0.69
N LYS A 163 -9.16 -15.20 -0.49
CA LYS A 163 -8.89 -14.63 0.83
C LYS A 163 -9.50 -13.25 0.96
N THR A 164 -9.86 -12.87 2.19
CA THR A 164 -10.07 -11.46 2.46
C THR A 164 -8.75 -10.73 2.27
N PRO A 165 -8.73 -9.57 1.58
CA PRO A 165 -7.51 -8.78 1.48
C PRO A 165 -6.92 -8.62 2.86
N GLY A 166 -5.76 -9.24 3.08
CA GLY A 166 -5.07 -9.20 4.36
C GLY A 166 -4.59 -7.77 4.62
N GLY A 167 -5.42 -6.97 5.24
CA GLY A 167 -4.91 -5.84 5.98
C GLY A 167 -4.31 -6.40 7.23
N SER A 168 -2.97 -6.45 7.36
CA SER A 168 -2.34 -6.68 8.64
C SER A 168 -2.97 -5.72 9.66
N ARG A 169 -3.51 -6.27 10.74
CA ARG A 169 -4.12 -5.48 11.82
C ARG A 169 -3.05 -5.24 12.87
N GLY A 170 -2.55 -4.03 12.96
CA GLY A 170 -1.51 -3.73 13.92
C GLY A 170 -1.08 -2.28 13.91
N PRO A 171 -0.13 -1.92 14.75
CA PRO A 171 0.40 -0.56 14.83
C PRO A 171 0.84 -0.04 13.47
N GLY A 172 0.41 1.18 13.12
CA GLY A 172 0.72 1.80 11.85
C GLY A 172 -0.03 1.27 10.62
N MET A 173 -0.97 0.33 10.80
CA MET A 173 -1.76 -0.21 9.71
C MET A 173 -3.03 0.61 9.51
N VAL A 174 -3.20 1.08 8.28
CA VAL A 174 -4.46 1.69 7.85
C VAL A 174 -5.39 0.57 7.41
N PRO A 175 -6.61 0.46 7.96
CA PRO A 175 -7.57 -0.53 7.50
C PRO A 175 -7.78 -0.37 5.99
N ARG A 176 -7.38 -1.35 5.20
CA ARG A 176 -7.70 -1.37 3.77
C ARG A 176 -9.18 -1.65 3.61
N ARG A 177 -9.90 -0.67 3.10
CA ARG A 177 -11.27 -0.83 2.62
C ARG A 177 -11.20 -1.06 1.11
N GLY A 178 -10.80 -2.25 0.74
CA GLY A 178 -10.69 -2.75 -0.63
C GLY A 178 -11.83 -3.68 -1.02
N PRO A 179 -11.70 -4.40 -2.14
CA PRO A 179 -12.64 -5.45 -2.53
C PRO A 179 -12.79 -6.46 -1.40
N THR A 180 -13.99 -6.99 -1.24
CA THR A 180 -14.36 -7.83 -0.10
C THR A 180 -13.62 -9.17 -0.11
N VAL A 181 -13.19 -9.64 -1.30
CA VAL A 181 -12.45 -10.89 -1.50
C VAL A 181 -11.44 -10.72 -2.62
N GLU A 182 -10.23 -11.21 -2.39
CA GLU A 182 -9.17 -11.36 -3.40
C GLU A 182 -8.92 -12.84 -3.65
N MET A 183 -8.72 -13.24 -4.90
CA MET A 183 -8.31 -14.59 -5.27
C MET A 183 -6.92 -14.57 -5.90
N ALA A 184 -5.99 -15.27 -5.26
CA ALA A 184 -4.72 -15.61 -5.89
C ALA A 184 -4.98 -16.73 -6.91
N VAL A 185 -4.84 -16.40 -8.20
CA VAL A 185 -5.22 -17.31 -9.28
C VAL A 185 -4.09 -18.27 -9.57
N ASP A 186 -4.36 -19.56 -9.44
CA ASP A 186 -3.43 -20.64 -9.79
C ASP A 186 -3.58 -21.03 -11.27
N ALA A 187 -4.82 -21.02 -11.81
CA ALA A 187 -5.11 -21.28 -13.21
C ALA A 187 -6.32 -20.46 -13.68
N ILE A 188 -6.30 -20.04 -14.95
CA ILE A 188 -7.38 -19.28 -15.55
C ILE A 188 -7.61 -19.78 -17.00
N ALA A 189 -8.87 -20.01 -17.34
CA ALA A 189 -9.28 -20.46 -18.67
C ALA A 189 -10.31 -19.51 -19.27
N ILE A 190 -10.20 -19.21 -20.55
CA ILE A 190 -11.21 -18.45 -21.30
C ILE A 190 -12.34 -19.40 -21.64
N VAL A 191 -13.55 -19.08 -21.19
CA VAL A 191 -14.78 -19.87 -21.43
C VAL A 191 -15.49 -19.36 -22.67
N ASP A 192 -15.64 -18.05 -22.78
CA ASP A 192 -16.28 -17.39 -23.92
C ASP A 192 -15.57 -16.07 -24.24
N ASP A 193 -15.64 -15.68 -25.51
CA ASP A 193 -15.04 -14.46 -26.02
C ASP A 193 -16.00 -13.74 -26.98
N ALA A 194 -17.24 -13.55 -26.56
CA ALA A 194 -18.27 -12.83 -27.28
C ALA A 194 -18.52 -11.43 -26.71
N PRO A 195 -17.66 -10.45 -26.99
CA PRO A 195 -17.70 -9.13 -26.36
C PRO A 195 -18.93 -8.32 -26.77
N GLY A 196 -19.58 -7.72 -25.78
CA GLY A 196 -20.58 -6.69 -25.96
C GLY A 196 -20.03 -5.39 -26.58
N PRO A 197 -20.86 -4.39 -26.87
CA PRO A 197 -20.39 -3.13 -27.44
C PRO A 197 -19.38 -2.38 -26.56
N ILE A 198 -19.58 -2.41 -25.25
CA ILE A 198 -18.67 -1.78 -24.27
C ILE A 198 -17.35 -2.55 -24.21
N ASP A 199 -17.41 -3.89 -24.19
CA ASP A 199 -16.23 -4.76 -24.14
C ASP A 199 -15.36 -4.61 -25.39
N ARG A 200 -15.99 -4.40 -26.56
CA ARG A 200 -15.26 -4.08 -27.80
C ARG A 200 -14.46 -2.78 -27.69
N ALA A 201 -15.00 -1.76 -27.03
CA ALA A 201 -14.27 -0.51 -26.79
C ALA A 201 -13.08 -0.73 -25.84
N TRP A 202 -13.27 -1.52 -24.77
CA TRP A 202 -12.20 -1.88 -23.85
C TRP A 202 -11.13 -2.74 -24.51
N ARG A 203 -11.53 -3.69 -25.36
CA ARG A 203 -10.60 -4.52 -26.14
C ARG A 203 -9.75 -3.68 -27.06
N TRP A 204 -10.38 -2.81 -27.83
CA TRP A 204 -9.66 -1.87 -28.70
C TRP A 204 -8.68 -1.00 -27.90
N ALA A 205 -9.09 -0.50 -26.75
CA ALA A 205 -8.23 0.31 -25.89
C ALA A 205 -7.01 -0.49 -25.40
N ARG A 206 -7.22 -1.74 -24.98
CA ARG A 206 -6.15 -2.63 -24.52
C ARG A 206 -5.18 -3.02 -25.65
N GLU A 207 -5.69 -3.39 -26.80
CA GLU A 207 -4.88 -3.68 -27.99
C GLU A 207 -4.05 -2.45 -28.40
N THR A 208 -4.66 -1.27 -28.38
CA THR A 208 -3.95 0.00 -28.63
C THR A 208 -2.86 0.24 -27.57
N GLN A 209 -3.13 -0.01 -26.30
CA GLN A 209 -2.14 0.11 -25.22
C GLN A 209 -0.92 -0.79 -25.47
N ILE A 210 -1.16 -2.06 -25.84
CA ILE A 210 -0.11 -3.03 -26.15
C ILE A 210 0.68 -2.56 -27.37
N ALA A 211 0.00 -2.18 -28.44
CA ALA A 211 0.66 -1.69 -29.66
C ALA A 211 1.50 -0.43 -29.42
N TRP A 212 1.08 0.46 -28.53
CA TRP A 212 1.90 1.62 -28.15
C TRP A 212 3.14 1.19 -27.35
N GLY A 213 3.01 0.18 -26.45
CA GLY A 213 4.14 -0.40 -25.75
C GLY A 213 5.17 -1.01 -26.72
N GLU A 214 4.71 -1.81 -27.69
CA GLU A 214 5.57 -2.42 -28.72
C GLU A 214 6.30 -1.35 -29.55
N ARG A 215 5.62 -0.28 -29.94
CA ARG A 215 6.25 0.83 -30.68
C ARG A 215 7.34 1.54 -29.86
N ILE A 216 7.20 1.63 -28.54
CA ILE A 216 8.24 2.16 -27.67
C ILE A 216 9.42 1.19 -27.64
N ASP A 217 9.16 -0.10 -27.57
CA ASP A 217 10.21 -1.13 -27.54
C ASP A 217 10.96 -1.21 -28.87
N ASP A 218 10.26 -1.12 -30.02
CA ASP A 218 10.83 -1.13 -31.37
C ASP A 218 11.70 0.09 -31.67
N ALA A 219 11.38 1.26 -31.09
CA ALA A 219 12.18 2.47 -31.26
C ALA A 219 13.59 2.36 -30.65
N GLY A 220 13.83 1.36 -29.81
CA GLY A 220 15.12 1.04 -29.19
C GLY A 220 15.52 2.01 -28.09
N GLY A 221 16.76 1.91 -27.62
CA GLY A 221 17.28 2.67 -26.51
C GLY A 221 17.53 1.83 -25.26
N ASP A 222 17.89 2.49 -24.17
CA ASP A 222 18.08 1.81 -22.90
C ASP A 222 16.81 1.08 -22.43
N ALA A 223 16.95 -0.17 -21.98
CA ALA A 223 15.82 -1.02 -21.60
C ALA A 223 15.06 -0.47 -20.40
N ILE A 224 15.76 0.09 -19.41
CA ILE A 224 15.18 0.67 -18.20
C ILE A 224 14.39 1.94 -18.54
N ALA A 225 14.98 2.80 -19.39
CA ALA A 225 14.31 4.02 -19.86
C ALA A 225 13.07 3.71 -20.71
N ARG A 226 13.10 2.67 -21.56
CA ARG A 226 11.91 2.21 -22.32
C ARG A 226 10.82 1.70 -21.39
N ALA A 227 11.18 0.89 -20.40
CA ALA A 227 10.23 0.38 -19.40
C ALA A 227 9.56 1.54 -18.64
N ALA A 228 10.32 2.55 -18.24
CA ALA A 228 9.79 3.74 -17.59
C ALA A 228 8.90 4.57 -18.55
N LEU A 229 9.32 4.80 -19.80
CA LEU A 229 8.53 5.52 -20.80
C LEU A 229 7.21 4.79 -21.11
N ARG A 230 7.24 3.47 -21.17
CA ARG A 230 6.04 2.63 -21.34
C ARG A 230 5.07 2.83 -20.18
N GLY A 231 5.56 2.83 -18.94
CA GLY A 231 4.76 3.18 -17.76
C GLY A 231 4.12 4.56 -17.84
N ILE A 232 4.90 5.57 -18.24
CA ILE A 232 4.44 6.97 -18.38
C ILE A 232 3.38 7.13 -19.46
N VAL A 233 3.58 6.51 -20.63
CA VAL A 233 2.72 6.70 -21.81
C VAL A 233 1.47 5.84 -21.76
N THR A 234 1.60 4.57 -21.35
CA THR A 234 0.53 3.58 -21.43
C THR A 234 -0.04 3.17 -20.08
N GLY A 235 0.63 3.48 -18.99
CA GLY A 235 0.29 3.00 -17.65
C GLY A 235 0.72 1.56 -17.38
N ASP A 236 1.37 0.88 -18.32
CA ASP A 236 1.87 -0.48 -18.15
C ASP A 236 3.24 -0.48 -17.48
N ARG A 237 3.27 -0.91 -16.23
CA ARG A 237 4.46 -0.95 -15.37
C ARG A 237 5.07 -2.34 -15.24
N SER A 238 4.64 -3.31 -16.05
CA SER A 238 5.08 -4.69 -15.96
C SER A 238 6.59 -4.88 -16.10
N ALA A 239 7.25 -4.05 -16.91
CA ALA A 239 8.69 -4.11 -17.18
C ALA A 239 9.54 -3.17 -16.29
N VAL A 240 8.93 -2.39 -15.37
CA VAL A 240 9.65 -1.43 -14.53
C VAL A 240 10.46 -2.18 -13.46
N PRO A 241 11.80 -2.01 -13.42
CA PRO A 241 12.63 -2.64 -12.39
C PRO A 241 12.40 -2.02 -10.99
N GLU A 242 12.59 -2.81 -9.94
CA GLU A 242 12.43 -2.36 -8.55
C GLU A 242 13.45 -1.27 -8.19
N GLU A 243 14.68 -1.34 -8.74
CA GLU A 243 15.70 -0.33 -8.49
C GLU A 243 15.30 1.05 -9.03
N LEU A 244 14.67 1.11 -10.21
CA LEU A 244 14.15 2.36 -10.76
C LEU A 244 13.03 2.91 -9.88
N ASP A 245 12.10 2.05 -9.45
CA ASP A 245 11.00 2.41 -8.55
C ASP A 245 11.55 3.02 -7.24
N ALA A 246 12.55 2.38 -6.63
CA ALA A 246 13.19 2.86 -5.40
C ALA A 246 13.88 4.22 -5.59
N ARG A 247 14.65 4.40 -6.67
CA ARG A 247 15.32 5.68 -6.97
C ARG A 247 14.31 6.82 -7.18
N TRP A 248 13.26 6.57 -7.96
CA TRP A 248 12.25 7.59 -8.25
C TRP A 248 11.38 7.91 -7.04
N ARG A 249 11.17 6.94 -6.15
CA ARG A 249 10.57 7.21 -4.82
C ARG A 249 11.46 8.11 -3.98
N ALA A 250 12.76 7.85 -3.89
CA ALA A 250 13.69 8.62 -3.07
C ALA A 250 13.69 10.11 -3.46
N VAL A 251 13.63 10.42 -4.75
CA VAL A 251 13.60 11.81 -5.25
C VAL A 251 12.17 12.37 -5.41
N GLY A 252 11.14 11.59 -5.08
CA GLY A 252 9.74 12.05 -5.02
C GLY A 252 9.00 12.12 -6.37
N ILE A 253 9.50 11.49 -7.44
CA ILE A 253 8.88 11.51 -8.78
C ILE A 253 8.18 10.18 -9.16
N PHE A 254 8.10 9.25 -8.23
CA PHE A 254 7.47 7.93 -8.45
C PHE A 254 6.05 8.01 -9.04
N HIS A 255 5.28 9.04 -8.68
CA HIS A 255 3.92 9.23 -9.16
C HIS A 255 3.82 9.42 -10.68
N VAL A 256 4.93 9.80 -11.36
CA VAL A 256 5.00 9.97 -12.81
C VAL A 256 5.02 8.62 -13.55
N LEU A 257 5.47 7.53 -12.88
CA LEU A 257 5.42 6.17 -13.46
C LEU A 257 3.99 5.63 -13.65
N SER A 258 3.02 6.22 -12.96
CA SER A 258 1.61 5.94 -13.19
C SER A 258 0.98 7.07 -13.97
N VAL A 259 0.03 6.76 -14.86
CA VAL A 259 -0.65 7.82 -15.60
C VAL A 259 -1.38 8.73 -14.64
N SER A 260 -0.89 9.96 -14.53
CA SER A 260 -1.37 10.96 -13.56
C SER A 260 -2.46 11.86 -14.15
N GLY A 261 -3.16 12.56 -13.26
CA GLY A 261 -4.08 13.61 -13.71
C GLY A 261 -3.40 14.74 -14.50
N LEU A 262 -2.08 14.96 -14.24
CA LEU A 262 -1.30 15.96 -14.98
C LEU A 262 -1.01 15.51 -16.41
N HIS A 263 -0.72 14.22 -16.64
CA HIS A 263 -0.60 13.66 -18.01
C HIS A 263 -1.83 13.97 -18.84
N LEU A 264 -3.01 13.67 -18.32
CA LEU A 264 -4.27 13.93 -19.02
C LEU A 264 -4.51 15.42 -19.23
N ALA A 265 -4.18 16.26 -18.23
CA ALA A 265 -4.33 17.72 -18.33
C ALA A 265 -3.37 18.33 -19.37
N VAL A 266 -2.14 17.83 -19.47
CA VAL A 266 -1.17 18.25 -20.49
C VAL A 266 -1.67 17.86 -21.87
N ILE A 267 -2.09 16.61 -22.08
CA ILE A 267 -2.55 16.12 -23.39
C ILE A 267 -3.83 16.88 -23.84
N ALA A 268 -4.86 16.89 -23.01
CA ALA A 268 -6.12 17.57 -23.32
C ALA A 268 -5.94 19.09 -23.44
N GLY A 269 -5.08 19.68 -22.59
CA GLY A 269 -4.78 21.11 -22.61
C GLY A 269 -4.01 21.54 -23.84
N LEU A 270 -2.98 20.79 -24.25
CA LEU A 270 -2.22 21.05 -25.48
C LEU A 270 -3.12 20.90 -26.71
N ALA A 271 -3.92 19.83 -26.78
CA ALA A 271 -4.88 19.62 -27.86
C ALA A 271 -5.89 20.77 -27.93
N PHE A 272 -6.48 21.16 -26.81
CA PHE A 272 -7.41 22.26 -26.74
C PHE A 272 -6.79 23.58 -27.19
N LEU A 273 -5.58 23.91 -26.72
CA LEU A 273 -4.89 25.14 -27.07
C LEU A 273 -4.49 25.17 -28.55
N LEU A 274 -3.99 24.04 -29.08
CA LEU A 274 -3.64 23.93 -30.51
C LEU A 274 -4.88 24.08 -31.39
N LEU A 275 -5.92 23.32 -31.10
CA LEU A 275 -7.17 23.38 -31.86
C LEU A 275 -7.82 24.77 -31.78
N ARG A 276 -7.80 25.40 -30.62
CA ARG A 276 -8.28 26.77 -30.46
C ARG A 276 -7.50 27.77 -31.29
N LYS A 277 -6.16 27.63 -31.37
CA LYS A 277 -5.34 28.46 -32.26
C LYS A 277 -5.65 28.21 -33.75
N LEU A 278 -5.80 26.95 -34.15
CA LEU A 278 -6.14 26.56 -35.53
C LEU A 278 -7.51 27.13 -35.94
N VAL A 279 -8.53 27.00 -35.07
CA VAL A 279 -9.87 27.60 -35.33
C VAL A 279 -9.79 29.11 -35.36
N ALA A 280 -9.05 29.76 -34.46
CA ALA A 280 -8.90 31.21 -34.44
C ALA A 280 -8.17 31.77 -35.67
N GLY A 281 -7.19 31.02 -36.22
CA GLY A 281 -6.44 31.35 -37.44
C GLY A 281 -7.15 30.97 -38.73
N SER A 282 -8.27 30.24 -38.68
CA SER A 282 -9.04 29.84 -39.86
C SER A 282 -9.89 31.01 -40.39
N PRO A 283 -10.32 30.95 -41.65
CA PRO A 283 -11.25 31.97 -42.22
C PRO A 283 -12.57 32.12 -41.45
N TRP A 284 -12.88 31.17 -40.56
CA TRP A 284 -14.11 31.13 -39.75
C TRP A 284 -13.86 31.71 -38.34
N GLY A 285 -12.60 31.94 -37.96
CA GLY A 285 -12.20 32.32 -36.62
C GLY A 285 -12.82 33.61 -36.11
N GLY A 286 -13.13 34.56 -37.00
CA GLY A 286 -13.86 35.80 -36.67
C GLY A 286 -15.38 35.62 -36.49
N ARG A 287 -15.95 34.48 -36.93
CA ARG A 287 -17.40 34.21 -36.92
C ARG A 287 -17.82 33.25 -35.84
N VAL A 288 -16.86 32.50 -35.26
CA VAL A 288 -17.12 31.47 -34.24
C VAL A 288 -16.32 31.75 -32.98
N ARG A 289 -16.76 31.18 -31.84
CA ARG A 289 -15.98 31.19 -30.62
C ARG A 289 -14.98 30.02 -30.64
N PRO A 290 -13.66 30.24 -30.80
CA PRO A 290 -12.71 29.14 -31.00
C PRO A 290 -12.67 28.12 -29.90
N ALA A 291 -12.89 28.55 -28.62
CA ALA A 291 -12.94 27.64 -27.49
C ALA A 291 -14.08 26.62 -27.57
N ARG A 292 -15.26 27.04 -28.06
CA ARG A 292 -16.43 26.17 -28.19
C ARG A 292 -16.19 25.03 -29.18
N TRP A 293 -15.44 25.27 -30.24
CA TRP A 293 -15.16 24.29 -31.31
C TRP A 293 -13.92 23.44 -31.03
N ALA A 294 -13.00 23.96 -30.22
CA ALA A 294 -11.81 23.22 -29.80
C ALA A 294 -12.09 22.21 -28.67
N ALA A 295 -13.10 22.49 -27.83
CA ALA A 295 -13.36 21.69 -26.66
C ALA A 295 -13.89 20.27 -26.96
N PRO A 296 -14.81 20.00 -27.92
CA PRO A 296 -15.29 18.66 -28.21
C PRO A 296 -14.19 17.70 -28.61
N PRO A 297 -13.32 17.98 -29.61
CA PRO A 297 -12.27 17.04 -30.00
C PRO A 297 -11.20 16.87 -28.90
N ALA A 298 -10.92 17.91 -28.11
CA ALA A 298 -10.05 17.77 -26.94
C ALA A 298 -10.63 16.84 -25.88
N LEU A 299 -11.95 16.88 -25.67
CA LEU A 299 -12.65 15.97 -24.76
C LEU A 299 -12.61 14.53 -25.27
N VAL A 300 -12.87 14.32 -26.56
CA VAL A 300 -12.78 12.98 -27.19
C VAL A 300 -11.36 12.42 -27.00
N LEU A 301 -10.33 13.21 -27.26
CA LEU A 301 -8.95 12.78 -27.05
C LEU A 301 -8.67 12.41 -25.58
N ALA A 302 -9.18 13.20 -24.62
CA ALA A 302 -9.04 12.91 -23.20
C ALA A 302 -9.72 11.58 -22.82
N ILE A 303 -10.92 11.32 -23.36
CA ILE A 303 -11.64 10.04 -23.13
C ILE A 303 -10.84 8.88 -23.73
N VAL A 304 -10.43 9.00 -24.99
CA VAL A 304 -9.64 7.96 -25.69
C VAL A 304 -8.36 7.65 -24.93
N TYR A 305 -7.60 8.66 -24.54
CA TYR A 305 -6.36 8.46 -23.78
C TYR A 305 -6.63 7.80 -22.43
N THR A 306 -7.69 8.20 -21.74
CA THR A 306 -8.08 7.57 -20.47
C THR A 306 -8.40 6.08 -20.64
N LEU A 307 -9.12 5.71 -21.69
CA LEU A 307 -9.44 4.30 -21.99
C LEU A 307 -8.17 3.50 -22.32
N VAL A 308 -7.33 4.01 -23.21
CA VAL A 308 -6.07 3.36 -23.62
C VAL A 308 -5.12 3.15 -22.44
N THR A 309 -5.08 4.08 -21.49
CA THR A 309 -4.24 3.95 -20.28
C THR A 309 -4.88 3.11 -19.16
N GLY A 310 -5.95 2.36 -19.47
CA GLY A 310 -6.59 1.42 -18.55
C GLY A 310 -7.54 2.09 -17.55
N ALA A 311 -8.00 3.31 -17.80
CA ALA A 311 -8.95 4.08 -16.99
C ALA A 311 -8.66 4.00 -15.47
N GLN A 312 -7.40 4.12 -15.08
CA GLN A 312 -6.99 4.11 -13.68
C GLN A 312 -7.77 5.18 -12.89
N LEU A 313 -8.03 4.95 -11.62
CA LEU A 313 -8.82 5.87 -10.78
C LEU A 313 -8.30 7.32 -10.82
N ALA A 314 -6.98 7.49 -10.88
CA ALA A 314 -6.36 8.82 -10.99
C ALA A 314 -6.73 9.53 -12.30
N THR A 315 -6.72 8.82 -13.43
CA THR A 315 -7.08 9.36 -14.74
C THR A 315 -8.57 9.60 -14.87
N LEU A 316 -9.43 8.72 -14.34
CA LEU A 316 -10.88 8.93 -14.31
C LEU A 316 -11.27 10.20 -13.53
N ARG A 317 -10.64 10.45 -12.38
CA ARG A 317 -10.86 11.68 -11.60
C ARG A 317 -10.48 12.91 -12.42
N ALA A 318 -9.32 12.89 -13.05
CA ALA A 318 -8.85 13.98 -13.88
C ALA A 318 -9.76 14.18 -15.09
N LEU A 319 -10.21 13.10 -15.74
CA LEU A 319 -11.15 13.16 -16.86
C LEU A 319 -12.45 13.87 -16.48
N ILE A 320 -13.03 13.57 -15.31
CA ILE A 320 -14.27 14.23 -14.88
C ILE A 320 -14.05 15.74 -14.70
N VAL A 321 -12.93 16.15 -14.07
CA VAL A 321 -12.61 17.57 -13.90
C VAL A 321 -12.39 18.26 -15.23
N ILE A 322 -11.60 17.64 -16.12
CA ILE A 322 -11.28 18.17 -17.46
C ILE A 322 -12.54 18.23 -18.32
N ALA A 323 -13.38 17.18 -18.27
CA ALA A 323 -14.65 17.17 -18.99
C ALA A 323 -15.57 18.31 -18.55
N LEU A 324 -15.71 18.54 -17.25
CA LEU A 324 -16.50 19.66 -16.72
C LEU A 324 -15.96 21.01 -17.20
N MET A 325 -14.63 21.19 -17.23
CA MET A 325 -14.02 22.43 -17.72
C MET A 325 -14.21 22.60 -19.23
N LEU A 326 -14.04 21.55 -20.03
CA LEU A 326 -14.24 21.60 -21.48
C LEU A 326 -15.71 21.77 -21.86
N VAL A 327 -16.63 21.10 -21.18
CA VAL A 327 -18.09 21.32 -21.36
C VAL A 327 -18.46 22.74 -20.97
N GLY A 328 -17.88 23.28 -19.89
CA GLY A 328 -18.05 24.69 -19.52
C GLY A 328 -17.59 25.64 -20.65
N ALA A 329 -16.48 25.32 -21.33
CA ALA A 329 -16.00 26.08 -22.48
C ALA A 329 -16.94 25.93 -23.71
N MET A 330 -17.51 24.73 -23.94
CA MET A 330 -18.51 24.49 -24.99
C MET A 330 -19.79 25.30 -24.78
N LEU A 331 -20.20 25.44 -23.52
CA LEU A 331 -21.42 26.18 -23.13
C LEU A 331 -21.19 27.68 -22.88
N ASP A 332 -19.97 28.18 -23.12
CA ASP A 332 -19.57 29.55 -22.79
C ASP A 332 -19.76 29.91 -21.29
N ARG A 333 -19.69 28.92 -20.42
CA ARG A 333 -19.80 29.04 -18.97
C ARG A 333 -18.57 28.47 -18.27
N PRO A 334 -17.42 29.17 -18.31
CA PRO A 334 -16.18 28.64 -17.74
C PRO A 334 -16.35 28.39 -16.24
N LEU A 335 -16.08 27.17 -15.83
CA LEU A 335 -16.10 26.76 -14.44
C LEU A 335 -14.78 27.13 -13.76
N ARG A 336 -14.84 27.46 -12.47
CA ARG A 336 -13.64 27.57 -11.64
C ARG A 336 -13.15 26.16 -11.29
N LEU A 337 -11.84 25.98 -11.24
CA LEU A 337 -11.24 24.68 -10.92
C LEU A 337 -11.78 24.08 -9.60
N LEU A 338 -11.95 24.89 -8.55
CA LEU A 338 -12.49 24.42 -7.28
C LEU A 338 -13.96 23.96 -7.38
N ASP A 339 -14.77 24.59 -8.24
CA ASP A 339 -16.16 24.19 -8.45
C ASP A 339 -16.23 22.87 -9.24
N ALA A 340 -15.38 22.72 -10.27
CA ALA A 340 -15.24 21.48 -11.02
C ALA A 340 -14.76 20.31 -10.11
N LEU A 341 -13.79 20.56 -9.22
CA LEU A 341 -13.35 19.60 -8.23
C LEU A 341 -14.45 19.17 -7.27
N GLY A 342 -15.27 20.13 -6.80
CA GLY A 342 -16.41 19.82 -5.92
C GLY A 342 -17.43 18.90 -6.59
N VAL A 343 -17.77 19.20 -7.85
CA VAL A 343 -18.69 18.34 -8.64
C VAL A 343 -18.09 16.98 -8.88
N ALA A 344 -16.81 16.92 -9.26
CA ALA A 344 -16.10 15.66 -9.49
C ALA A 344 -16.03 14.80 -8.21
N ALA A 345 -15.73 15.41 -7.06
CA ALA A 345 -15.71 14.70 -5.79
C ALA A 345 -17.07 14.07 -5.46
N ILE A 346 -18.16 14.83 -5.62
CA ILE A 346 -19.52 14.32 -5.41
C ILE A 346 -19.81 13.15 -6.36
N ALA A 347 -19.56 13.32 -7.66
CA ALA A 347 -19.82 12.29 -8.66
C ALA A 347 -19.06 10.97 -8.36
N ILE A 348 -17.79 11.07 -8.01
CA ILE A 348 -16.94 9.92 -7.68
C ILE A 348 -17.44 9.25 -6.40
N LEU A 349 -17.68 10.01 -5.33
CA LEU A 349 -18.08 9.45 -4.05
C LEU A 349 -19.52 8.91 -4.05
N VAL A 350 -20.39 9.40 -4.93
CA VAL A 350 -21.70 8.77 -5.17
C VAL A 350 -21.52 7.40 -5.84
N TRP A 351 -20.61 7.30 -6.79
CA TRP A 351 -20.31 6.04 -7.48
C TRP A 351 -19.51 5.08 -6.61
N ARG A 352 -18.46 5.59 -5.96
CA ARG A 352 -17.49 4.81 -5.17
C ARG A 352 -17.19 5.49 -3.83
N PRO A 353 -18.05 5.36 -2.84
CA PRO A 353 -17.90 6.07 -1.56
C PRO A 353 -16.61 5.72 -0.81
N MET A 354 -16.10 4.48 -0.96
CA MET A 354 -14.88 4.04 -0.30
C MET A 354 -13.61 4.69 -0.87
N ASP A 355 -13.66 5.29 -2.06
CA ASP A 355 -12.54 6.04 -2.61
C ASP A 355 -12.13 7.22 -1.72
N LEU A 356 -13.00 7.69 -0.83
CA LEU A 356 -12.67 8.69 0.18
C LEU A 356 -11.44 8.30 1.03
N PHE A 357 -11.30 7.00 1.30
CA PHE A 357 -10.21 6.44 2.11
C PHE A 357 -9.00 6.02 1.27
N ASP A 358 -9.11 6.07 -0.05
CA ASP A 358 -8.03 5.74 -0.97
C ASP A 358 -6.95 6.85 -0.96
N PRO A 359 -5.66 6.51 -0.72
CA PRO A 359 -4.59 7.50 -0.69
C PRO A 359 -4.49 8.29 -2.00
N SER A 360 -4.75 7.67 -3.15
CA SER A 360 -4.65 8.36 -4.42
C SER A 360 -5.78 9.37 -4.62
N PHE A 361 -6.98 9.12 -4.09
CA PHE A 361 -8.06 10.12 -4.04
C PHE A 361 -7.66 11.31 -3.17
N GLN A 362 -7.23 11.04 -1.94
CA GLN A 362 -6.86 12.10 -0.97
C GLN A 362 -5.71 12.97 -1.49
N LEU A 363 -4.63 12.35 -2.01
CA LEU A 363 -3.48 13.05 -2.56
C LEU A 363 -3.85 13.90 -3.79
N SER A 364 -4.60 13.32 -4.73
CA SER A 364 -4.99 14.00 -5.96
C SER A 364 -5.87 15.22 -5.70
N PHE A 365 -6.90 15.08 -4.87
CA PHE A 365 -7.78 16.21 -4.54
C PHE A 365 -7.06 17.28 -3.73
N THR A 366 -6.29 16.89 -2.71
CA THR A 366 -5.50 17.83 -1.90
C THR A 366 -4.51 18.61 -2.75
N ALA A 367 -3.72 17.94 -3.60
CA ALA A 367 -2.79 18.59 -4.50
C ALA A 367 -3.49 19.58 -5.45
N THR A 368 -4.60 19.18 -6.05
CA THR A 368 -5.33 20.04 -7.01
C THR A 368 -6.00 21.25 -6.30
N ILE A 369 -6.50 21.06 -5.08
CA ILE A 369 -7.01 22.18 -4.26
C ILE A 369 -5.88 23.17 -3.97
N VAL A 370 -4.72 22.69 -3.59
CA VAL A 370 -3.53 23.54 -3.35
C VAL A 370 -3.16 24.31 -4.62
N LEU A 371 -3.08 23.63 -5.77
CA LEU A 371 -2.81 24.27 -7.07
C LEU A 371 -3.81 25.38 -7.41
N ALA A 372 -5.07 25.21 -7.02
CA ALA A 372 -6.13 26.21 -7.22
C ALA A 372 -6.04 27.39 -6.22
N LEU A 373 -5.53 27.14 -5.01
CA LEU A 373 -5.47 28.14 -3.93
C LEU A 373 -4.15 28.93 -3.93
N VAL A 374 -3.03 28.33 -4.35
CA VAL A 374 -1.72 28.97 -4.35
C VAL A 374 -1.73 30.18 -5.27
N LYS A 375 -1.57 31.37 -4.69
CA LYS A 375 -1.40 32.58 -5.45
C LYS A 375 0.01 32.62 -6.05
N ARG A 376 0.05 32.69 -7.37
CA ARG A 376 1.30 32.69 -8.13
C ARG A 376 2.05 34.02 -7.88
N PRO A 377 3.37 33.99 -7.59
CA PRO A 377 4.20 35.18 -7.55
C PRO A 377 4.09 35.98 -8.87
N MET A 378 4.02 37.29 -8.80
CA MET A 378 3.88 38.17 -9.99
C MET A 378 5.21 38.36 -10.74
N ALA A 379 6.31 37.79 -10.26
CA ALA A 379 7.59 37.85 -10.94
C ALA A 379 7.53 37.24 -12.36
N THR A 380 8.14 37.92 -13.33
CA THR A 380 8.21 37.52 -14.73
C THR A 380 9.55 36.86 -15.07
N GLY A 381 9.66 36.27 -16.25
CA GLY A 381 10.89 35.61 -16.70
C GLY A 381 11.22 34.30 -15.97
N VAL A 382 12.42 33.79 -16.20
CA VAL A 382 12.91 32.50 -15.66
C VAL A 382 12.89 32.49 -14.12
N ARG A 383 13.35 33.59 -13.46
CA ARG A 383 13.30 33.69 -11.98
C ARG A 383 11.87 33.56 -11.45
N GLY A 384 10.91 34.21 -12.12
CA GLY A 384 9.49 34.09 -11.77
C GLY A 384 8.93 32.70 -12.00
N TRP A 385 9.37 32.01 -13.05
CA TRP A 385 9.00 30.61 -13.30
C TRP A 385 9.51 29.70 -12.20
N ILE A 386 10.79 29.79 -11.84
CA ILE A 386 11.40 29.01 -10.75
C ILE A 386 10.69 29.31 -9.43
N ALA A 387 10.50 30.58 -9.07
CA ALA A 387 9.85 30.95 -7.81
C ALA A 387 8.40 30.41 -7.71
N ARG A 388 7.66 30.40 -8.83
CA ARG A 388 6.32 29.80 -8.89
C ARG A 388 6.38 28.28 -8.73
N GLY A 389 7.30 27.62 -9.42
CA GLY A 389 7.50 26.18 -9.33
C GLY A 389 7.84 25.73 -7.91
N VAL A 390 8.85 26.35 -7.30
CA VAL A 390 9.25 26.08 -5.91
C VAL A 390 8.10 26.31 -4.94
N ALA A 391 7.42 27.46 -5.04
CA ALA A 391 6.30 27.77 -4.15
C ALA A 391 5.16 26.76 -4.30
N THR A 392 4.86 26.35 -5.53
CA THR A 392 3.79 25.37 -5.80
C THR A 392 4.17 23.98 -5.28
N SER A 393 5.37 23.50 -5.61
CA SER A 393 5.86 22.20 -5.16
C SER A 393 5.94 22.14 -3.64
N LEU A 394 6.45 23.17 -2.99
CA LEU A 394 6.54 23.26 -1.53
C LEU A 394 5.16 23.18 -0.87
N TRP A 395 4.17 23.95 -1.35
CA TRP A 395 2.84 23.93 -0.78
C TRP A 395 2.10 22.62 -1.03
N VAL A 396 2.29 21.99 -2.19
CA VAL A 396 1.74 20.66 -2.45
C VAL A 396 2.38 19.65 -1.51
N THR A 397 3.70 19.66 -1.34
CA THR A 397 4.40 18.76 -0.42
C THR A 397 3.92 18.94 1.03
N ILE A 398 3.81 20.19 1.51
CA ILE A 398 3.31 20.46 2.87
C ILE A 398 1.88 19.94 3.07
N ALA A 399 1.00 20.18 2.11
CA ALA A 399 -0.41 19.80 2.24
C ALA A 399 -0.64 18.29 2.09
N THR A 400 0.21 17.60 1.33
CA THR A 400 0.14 16.15 1.13
C THR A 400 0.94 15.36 2.15
N ALA A 401 1.89 15.99 2.87
CA ALA A 401 2.73 15.33 3.87
C ALA A 401 1.93 14.57 4.95
N PRO A 402 0.84 15.08 5.52
CA PRO A 402 0.05 14.31 6.47
C PRO A 402 -0.55 13.03 5.86
N ILE A 403 -0.97 13.09 4.59
CA ILE A 403 -1.56 11.95 3.88
C ILE A 403 -0.48 10.91 3.58
N THR A 404 0.70 11.33 3.13
CA THR A 404 1.83 10.41 2.88
C THR A 404 2.36 9.81 4.17
N ALA A 405 2.42 10.57 5.26
CA ALA A 405 2.77 10.06 6.59
C ALA A 405 1.75 9.04 7.12
N TYR A 406 0.46 9.25 6.87
CA TYR A 406 -0.57 8.33 7.31
C TYR A 406 -0.61 7.02 6.51
N HIS A 407 -0.54 7.10 5.16
CA HIS A 407 -0.69 5.92 4.30
C HIS A 407 0.62 5.18 3.99
N PHE A 408 1.73 5.93 3.90
CA PHE A 408 3.02 5.39 3.46
C PHE A 408 4.11 5.51 4.53
N HIS A 409 3.80 6.12 5.68
CA HIS A 409 4.73 6.33 6.80
C HIS A 409 6.02 7.07 6.40
N GLN A 410 5.92 7.92 5.36
CA GLN A 410 7.03 8.65 4.80
C GLN A 410 6.62 10.08 4.43
N VAL A 411 7.57 10.99 4.60
CA VAL A 411 7.51 12.35 4.05
C VAL A 411 8.76 12.55 3.23
N GLN A 412 8.62 13.10 2.02
CA GLN A 412 9.71 13.22 1.05
C GLN A 412 9.98 14.70 0.72
N PRO A 413 10.75 15.44 1.54
CA PRO A 413 11.10 16.83 1.26
C PRO A 413 11.88 17.00 -0.05
N SER A 414 12.71 16.04 -0.42
CA SER A 414 13.43 15.99 -1.71
C SER A 414 12.52 16.04 -2.93
N GLY A 415 11.25 15.61 -2.79
CA GLY A 415 10.25 15.71 -3.85
C GLY A 415 10.01 17.14 -4.34
N VAL A 416 10.31 18.18 -3.55
CA VAL A 416 10.22 19.57 -4.01
C VAL A 416 11.18 19.82 -5.17
N VAL A 417 12.39 19.30 -5.08
CA VAL A 417 13.42 19.44 -6.13
C VAL A 417 13.12 18.52 -7.31
N GLY A 418 12.79 17.25 -7.05
CA GLY A 418 12.43 16.28 -8.08
C GLY A 418 11.25 16.76 -8.94
N ASN A 419 10.18 17.23 -8.31
CA ASN A 419 9.01 17.75 -9.00
C ASN A 419 9.29 19.05 -9.78
N LEU A 420 10.21 19.87 -9.32
CA LEU A 420 10.56 21.10 -10.02
C LEU A 420 11.41 20.83 -11.27
N LEU A 421 12.38 19.93 -11.18
CA LEU A 421 13.40 19.72 -12.21
C LEU A 421 13.07 18.55 -13.13
N LEU A 422 12.64 17.41 -12.59
CA LEU A 422 12.53 16.15 -13.33
C LEU A 422 11.12 15.94 -13.90
N THR A 423 10.08 16.22 -13.12
CA THR A 423 8.69 16.03 -13.55
C THR A 423 8.34 16.81 -14.82
N PRO A 424 8.73 18.10 -15.02
CA PRO A 424 8.42 18.81 -16.27
C PRO A 424 9.07 18.19 -17.51
N VAL A 425 10.27 17.61 -17.37
CA VAL A 425 10.94 16.92 -18.50
C VAL A 425 10.14 15.68 -18.88
N LEU A 426 9.67 14.92 -17.91
CA LEU A 426 8.89 13.68 -18.15
C LEU A 426 7.49 13.98 -18.71
N GLU A 427 6.73 14.84 -18.02
CA GLU A 427 5.30 15.02 -18.31
C GLU A 427 5.00 16.08 -19.37
N VAL A 428 5.84 17.14 -19.49
CA VAL A 428 5.59 18.25 -20.42
C VAL A 428 6.39 18.11 -21.71
N ILE A 429 7.51 17.37 -21.69
CA ILE A 429 8.37 17.21 -22.86
C ILE A 429 8.34 15.77 -23.35
N ALA A 430 8.83 14.81 -22.57
CA ALA A 430 8.99 13.43 -23.03
C ALA A 430 7.65 12.77 -23.43
N LEU A 431 6.60 12.92 -22.61
CA LEU A 431 5.29 12.36 -22.88
C LEU A 431 4.65 12.89 -24.17
N PRO A 432 4.53 14.20 -24.44
CA PRO A 432 3.99 14.70 -25.71
C PRO A 432 4.85 14.31 -26.91
N VAL A 433 6.17 14.29 -26.78
CA VAL A 433 7.10 13.88 -27.85
C VAL A 433 6.92 12.40 -28.19
N ALA A 434 6.82 11.54 -27.17
CA ALA A 434 6.55 10.11 -27.37
C ALA A 434 5.20 9.88 -28.06
N LEU A 435 4.15 10.54 -27.60
CA LEU A 435 2.81 10.41 -28.21
C LEU A 435 2.78 10.91 -29.66
N ALA A 436 3.46 12.01 -29.95
CA ALA A 436 3.61 12.50 -31.34
C ALA A 436 4.36 11.48 -32.19
N GLY A 437 5.44 10.89 -31.66
CA GLY A 437 6.18 9.83 -32.33
C GLY A 437 5.34 8.59 -32.60
N ILE A 438 4.59 8.13 -31.63
CA ILE A 438 3.66 6.98 -31.75
C ILE A 438 2.59 7.27 -32.80
N ALA A 439 2.03 8.48 -32.84
CA ALA A 439 1.00 8.88 -33.81
C ALA A 439 1.51 8.92 -35.24
N LEU A 440 2.79 9.24 -35.45
CA LEU A 440 3.43 9.28 -36.77
C LEU A 440 3.88 7.87 -37.25
N GLY A 441 3.68 6.82 -36.45
CA GLY A 441 4.11 5.47 -36.78
C GLY A 441 5.62 5.34 -36.98
N PRO A 442 6.11 4.54 -37.95
CA PRO A 442 7.55 4.31 -38.15
C PRO A 442 8.37 5.58 -38.41
N ILE A 443 7.78 6.59 -39.05
CA ILE A 443 8.45 7.88 -39.29
C ILE A 443 8.69 8.62 -37.98
N GLY A 444 7.88 8.36 -36.95
CA GLY A 444 7.98 8.96 -35.65
C GLY A 444 8.95 8.26 -34.67
N TRP A 445 9.55 7.13 -35.02
CA TRP A 445 10.51 6.43 -34.13
C TRP A 445 11.65 7.30 -33.59
N PRO A 446 12.25 8.24 -34.37
CA PRO A 446 13.23 9.16 -33.81
C PRO A 446 12.69 10.01 -32.65
N LEU A 447 11.42 10.40 -32.70
CA LEU A 447 10.79 11.15 -31.60
C LEU A 447 10.60 10.26 -30.38
N VAL A 448 10.14 9.02 -30.57
CA VAL A 448 10.03 8.04 -29.46
C VAL A 448 11.41 7.79 -28.85
N ARG A 449 12.44 7.64 -29.68
CA ARG A 449 13.84 7.49 -29.23
C ARG A 449 14.31 8.69 -28.40
N VAL A 450 14.05 9.92 -28.86
CA VAL A 450 14.38 11.14 -28.11
C VAL A 450 13.66 11.16 -26.77
N ALA A 451 12.38 10.77 -26.73
CA ALA A 451 11.66 10.66 -25.47
C ALA A 451 12.28 9.62 -24.53
N THR A 452 12.71 8.45 -25.04
CA THR A 452 13.40 7.41 -24.28
C THR A 452 14.72 7.95 -23.68
N GLU A 453 15.53 8.63 -24.47
CA GLU A 453 16.80 9.23 -24.00
C GLU A 453 16.57 10.30 -22.93
N LEU A 454 15.53 11.12 -23.05
CA LEU A 454 15.14 12.08 -22.03
C LEU A 454 14.78 11.38 -20.71
N VAL A 455 14.04 10.28 -20.78
CA VAL A 455 13.73 9.45 -19.59
C VAL A 455 15.00 8.86 -18.98
N GLY A 456 15.94 8.36 -19.81
CA GLY A 456 17.24 7.85 -19.37
C GLY A 456 18.08 8.91 -18.62
N VAL A 457 18.12 10.14 -19.17
CA VAL A 457 18.78 11.27 -18.48
C VAL A 457 18.11 11.55 -17.13
N VAL A 458 16.80 11.56 -17.07
CA VAL A 458 16.07 11.78 -15.81
C VAL A 458 16.35 10.67 -14.82
N ASP A 459 16.38 9.39 -15.25
CA ASP A 459 16.73 8.29 -14.36
C ASP A 459 18.16 8.41 -13.82
N HIS A 460 19.10 8.79 -14.65
CA HIS A 460 20.47 9.04 -14.23
C HIS A 460 20.56 10.16 -13.17
N LEU A 461 19.88 11.28 -13.40
CA LEU A 461 19.77 12.36 -12.43
C LEU A 461 19.07 11.94 -11.14
N ALA A 462 18.04 11.10 -11.24
CA ALA A 462 17.35 10.53 -10.10
C ALA A 462 18.26 9.59 -9.29
N ALA A 463 19.09 8.78 -9.96
CA ALA A 463 20.08 7.94 -9.30
C ALA A 463 21.09 8.78 -8.49
N LEU A 464 21.63 9.85 -9.08
CA LEU A 464 22.51 10.79 -8.37
C LEU A 464 21.78 11.47 -7.20
N GLY A 465 20.55 11.91 -7.43
CA GLY A 465 19.72 12.55 -6.40
C GLY A 465 19.34 11.63 -5.25
N ALA A 466 19.21 10.34 -5.50
CA ALA A 466 18.83 9.36 -4.49
C ALA A 466 19.86 9.22 -3.37
N HIS A 467 21.15 9.43 -3.66
CA HIS A 467 22.24 9.40 -2.66
C HIS A 467 22.17 10.54 -1.65
N VAL A 468 21.53 11.66 -2.01
CA VAL A 468 21.41 12.85 -1.15
C VAL A 468 19.95 13.13 -0.78
N ALA A 469 19.03 12.24 -1.15
CA ALA A 469 17.62 12.42 -0.90
C ALA A 469 17.30 12.34 0.59
N ILE A 470 16.52 13.31 1.06
CA ILE A 470 16.01 13.31 2.43
C ILE A 470 14.62 12.65 2.42
N VAL A 471 14.53 11.48 3.02
CA VAL A 471 13.28 10.76 3.25
C VAL A 471 13.07 10.70 4.76
N GLY A 472 12.07 11.41 5.25
CA GLY A 472 11.67 11.34 6.66
C GLY A 472 10.72 10.17 6.87
N ARG A 473 11.04 9.27 7.77
CA ARG A 473 10.11 8.21 8.22
C ARG A 473 9.24 8.78 9.32
N VAL A 474 7.97 8.92 9.06
CA VAL A 474 6.98 9.52 9.97
C VAL A 474 5.67 8.79 9.76
N ALA A 475 5.08 8.28 10.83
CA ALA A 475 3.76 7.65 10.79
C ALA A 475 2.73 8.47 11.56
N ILE A 476 1.53 8.54 11.03
CA ILE A 476 0.34 9.04 11.72
C ILE A 476 -0.60 7.85 11.89
N ALA A 477 -0.81 7.40 13.12
CA ALA A 477 -1.72 6.28 13.37
C ALA A 477 -3.20 6.73 13.47
N ASN A 478 -3.45 7.96 13.92
CA ASN A 478 -4.80 8.44 14.19
C ASN A 478 -5.42 9.19 13.00
N PRO A 479 -6.55 8.72 12.42
CA PRO A 479 -7.22 9.36 11.30
C PRO A 479 -7.77 10.77 11.64
N ILE A 480 -8.10 11.05 12.90
CA ILE A 480 -8.57 12.38 13.32
C ILE A 480 -7.41 13.39 13.23
N VAL A 481 -6.20 12.98 13.65
CA VAL A 481 -4.98 13.77 13.51
C VAL A 481 -4.68 14.04 12.04
N LEU A 482 -4.82 13.04 11.16
CA LEU A 482 -4.69 13.22 9.72
C LEU A 482 -5.63 14.31 9.20
N VAL A 483 -6.93 14.21 9.49
CA VAL A 483 -7.93 15.17 9.01
C VAL A 483 -7.63 16.56 9.53
N ALA A 484 -7.28 16.71 10.81
CA ALA A 484 -6.92 17.98 11.41
C ALA A 484 -5.70 18.62 10.74
N LEU A 485 -4.65 17.84 10.49
CA LEU A 485 -3.42 18.32 9.86
C LEU A 485 -3.63 18.71 8.39
N VAL A 486 -4.41 17.93 7.63
CA VAL A 486 -4.78 18.30 6.26
C VAL A 486 -5.60 19.58 6.24
N ALA A 487 -6.59 19.73 7.13
CA ALA A 487 -7.41 20.93 7.23
C ALA A 487 -6.56 22.15 7.61
N VAL A 488 -5.65 22.03 8.57
CA VAL A 488 -4.72 23.10 8.97
C VAL A 488 -3.80 23.45 7.80
N SER A 489 -3.24 22.48 7.11
CA SER A 489 -2.36 22.70 5.95
C SER A 489 -3.09 23.46 4.83
N LEU A 490 -4.32 23.08 4.49
CA LEU A 490 -5.13 23.78 3.49
C LEU A 490 -5.51 25.20 3.95
N ALA A 491 -5.82 25.40 5.23
CA ALA A 491 -6.10 26.72 5.79
C ALA A 491 -4.88 27.64 5.72
N LEU A 492 -3.68 27.12 5.96
CA LEU A 492 -2.42 27.86 5.86
C LEU A 492 -2.09 28.25 4.42
N VAL A 493 -2.33 27.38 3.46
CA VAL A 493 -2.23 27.68 2.02
C VAL A 493 -3.19 28.83 1.66
N ALA A 494 -4.44 28.76 2.13
CA ALA A 494 -5.45 29.79 1.87
C ALA A 494 -5.09 31.14 2.53
N ALA A 495 -4.55 31.12 3.75
CA ALA A 495 -4.17 32.29 4.54
C ALA A 495 -2.81 32.91 4.16
N LYS A 496 -2.02 32.26 3.29
CA LYS A 496 -0.66 32.67 2.86
C LYS A 496 0.38 32.75 3.99
N LYS A 497 0.19 32.07 5.11
CA LYS A 497 1.09 32.12 6.27
C LYS A 497 2.19 31.05 6.17
N ARG A 498 3.23 31.31 5.37
CA ARG A 498 4.32 30.35 5.08
C ARG A 498 5.07 29.83 6.32
N ALA A 499 5.32 30.68 7.31
CA ALA A 499 6.03 30.29 8.53
C ALA A 499 5.30 29.20 9.33
N PHE A 500 3.97 29.20 9.31
CA PHE A 500 3.17 28.16 9.96
C PHE A 500 3.22 26.79 9.26
N GLY A 501 3.52 26.71 7.96
CA GLY A 501 3.65 25.43 7.24
C GLY A 501 4.73 24.54 7.82
N TRP A 502 5.84 25.10 8.23
CA TRP A 502 6.91 24.38 8.92
C TRP A 502 6.51 23.93 10.33
N ILE A 503 5.73 24.75 11.05
CA ILE A 503 5.18 24.37 12.36
C ILE A 503 4.23 23.18 12.21
N VAL A 504 3.41 23.13 11.14
CA VAL A 504 2.56 21.97 10.86
C VAL A 504 3.38 20.73 10.54
N LEU A 505 4.43 20.84 9.73
CA LEU A 505 5.34 19.73 9.45
C LEU A 505 6.04 19.23 10.73
N CYS A 506 6.52 20.15 11.57
CA CYS A 506 7.12 19.78 12.87
C CYS A 506 6.09 19.17 13.82
N ALA A 507 4.86 19.69 13.84
CA ALA A 507 3.77 19.12 14.63
C ALA A 507 3.36 17.73 14.12
N VAL A 508 3.33 17.51 12.80
CA VAL A 508 3.14 16.18 12.20
C VAL A 508 4.23 15.23 12.69
N TRP A 509 5.48 15.70 12.66
CA TRP A 509 6.63 14.93 13.11
C TRP A 509 6.55 14.53 14.59
N THR A 510 6.13 15.45 15.46
CA THR A 510 6.08 15.21 16.91
C THR A 510 4.83 14.45 17.35
N LEU A 511 3.67 14.74 16.76
CA LEU A 511 2.38 14.12 17.13
C LEU A 511 2.14 12.75 16.48
N ALA A 512 2.94 12.40 15.47
CA ALA A 512 2.76 11.17 14.70
C ALA A 512 3.44 9.96 15.34
N ARG A 513 4.27 10.14 16.35
CA ARG A 513 5.00 9.06 17.02
C ARG A 513 4.18 8.48 18.17
N SER A 514 4.14 7.16 18.23
CA SER A 514 3.56 6.41 19.36
C SER A 514 4.65 5.52 19.99
N PRO A 515 5.71 6.13 20.56
CA PRO A 515 6.78 5.35 21.15
C PRO A 515 6.26 4.51 22.32
N ALA A 516 7.03 3.49 22.71
CA ALA A 516 6.78 2.78 23.95
C ALA A 516 6.76 3.76 25.14
N PRO A 517 5.98 3.51 26.19
CA PRO A 517 6.06 4.30 27.41
C PRO A 517 7.50 4.30 27.95
N ILE A 518 8.00 5.48 28.31
CA ILE A 518 9.39 5.65 28.76
C ILE A 518 9.66 4.72 29.97
N GLY A 519 10.76 3.96 29.90
CA GLY A 519 11.14 3.04 30.95
C GLY A 519 10.34 1.73 30.98
N SER A 520 9.54 1.42 29.94
CA SER A 520 8.82 0.15 29.78
C SER A 520 9.42 -0.69 28.65
N LEU A 521 9.22 -2.00 28.73
CA LEU A 521 9.44 -2.95 27.63
C LEU A 521 8.12 -3.15 26.91
N ARG A 522 8.09 -2.96 25.59
CA ARG A 522 6.92 -3.26 24.76
C ARG A 522 7.26 -4.33 23.74
N VAL A 523 6.48 -5.40 23.71
CA VAL A 523 6.61 -6.50 22.76
C VAL A 523 5.34 -6.55 21.90
N THR A 524 5.50 -6.42 20.59
CA THR A 524 4.40 -6.47 19.65
C THR A 524 4.58 -7.64 18.69
N PHE A 525 3.74 -8.66 18.81
CA PHE A 525 3.62 -9.77 17.88
C PHE A 525 2.78 -9.31 16.68
N LEU A 526 3.39 -9.23 15.51
CA LEU A 526 2.76 -8.67 14.32
C LEU A 526 1.84 -9.68 13.62
N ASP A 527 0.77 -9.18 13.01
CA ASP A 527 -0.01 -9.94 12.05
C ASP A 527 0.67 -9.86 10.66
N VAL A 528 1.59 -10.77 10.41
CA VAL A 528 2.31 -10.89 9.13
C VAL A 528 1.68 -11.94 8.20
N GLY A 529 0.50 -12.44 8.53
CA GLY A 529 -0.09 -13.62 7.92
C GLY A 529 0.49 -14.90 8.53
N GLN A 530 0.75 -15.93 7.70
CA GLN A 530 1.40 -17.13 8.20
C GLN A 530 2.90 -16.85 8.39
N GLY A 531 3.39 -17.07 9.61
CA GLY A 531 4.76 -16.83 10.02
C GLY A 531 4.89 -16.00 11.30
N ASP A 532 6.09 -15.78 11.76
CA ASP A 532 6.40 -15.07 12.99
C ASP A 532 7.11 -13.74 12.73
N ALA A 533 6.70 -12.72 13.45
CA ALA A 533 7.44 -11.46 13.57
C ALA A 533 7.05 -10.76 14.87
N ALA A 534 8.02 -10.44 15.71
CA ALA A 534 7.79 -9.70 16.95
C ALA A 534 8.78 -8.55 17.09
N ILE A 535 8.28 -7.35 17.34
CA ILE A 535 9.08 -6.15 17.65
C ILE A 535 9.17 -6.01 19.16
N ILE A 536 10.39 -5.85 19.67
CA ILE A 536 10.70 -5.61 21.06
C ILE A 536 11.28 -4.21 21.19
N GLU A 537 10.53 -3.30 21.77
CA GLU A 537 10.96 -1.93 22.05
C GLU A 537 11.49 -1.85 23.49
N LEU A 538 12.76 -1.47 23.61
CA LEU A 538 13.48 -1.42 24.86
C LEU A 538 13.19 -0.11 25.62
N PRO A 539 13.40 -0.06 26.95
CA PRO A 539 13.13 1.12 27.78
C PRO A 539 13.91 2.38 27.38
N ASP A 540 15.04 2.24 26.69
CA ASP A 540 15.88 3.34 26.18
C ASP A 540 15.56 3.72 24.72
N GLY A 541 14.56 3.08 24.11
CA GLY A 541 14.17 3.29 22.72
C GLY A 541 14.95 2.42 21.73
N GLY A 542 15.77 1.48 22.19
CA GLY A 542 16.36 0.44 21.34
C GLY A 542 15.30 -0.52 20.81
N VAL A 543 15.62 -1.24 19.73
CA VAL A 543 14.68 -2.15 19.06
C VAL A 543 15.34 -3.48 18.73
N TRP A 544 14.72 -4.56 19.18
CA TRP A 544 15.03 -5.90 18.70
C TRP A 544 13.86 -6.46 17.90
N LEU A 545 14.15 -7.26 16.89
CA LEU A 545 13.16 -7.95 16.05
C LEU A 545 13.40 -9.46 16.20
N VAL A 546 12.38 -10.22 16.55
CA VAL A 546 12.42 -11.67 16.56
C VAL A 546 11.58 -12.19 15.41
N ASP A 547 12.22 -12.83 14.46
CA ASP A 547 11.70 -13.26 13.19
C ASP A 547 11.11 -12.12 12.33
N ALA A 548 10.88 -12.37 11.07
CA ALA A 548 10.45 -11.36 10.12
C ALA A 548 9.31 -11.81 9.19
N GLY A 549 8.70 -12.92 9.50
CA GLY A 549 7.62 -13.47 8.70
C GLY A 549 8.03 -13.82 7.28
N GLY A 550 7.05 -14.16 6.48
CA GLY A 550 7.23 -14.52 5.08
C GLY A 550 6.16 -15.50 4.61
N HIS A 551 6.38 -16.13 3.49
CA HIS A 551 5.52 -17.20 2.99
C HIS A 551 6.33 -18.49 2.86
N ALA A 552 5.80 -19.62 3.30
CA ALA A 552 6.43 -20.94 3.21
C ALA A 552 6.85 -21.32 1.77
N ASN A 553 6.18 -20.79 0.76
CA ASN A 553 6.52 -20.94 -0.66
C ASN A 553 7.28 -19.71 -1.17
N ALA A 554 8.48 -19.48 -0.67
CA ALA A 554 9.29 -18.27 -0.87
C ALA A 554 9.89 -18.09 -2.29
N GLY A 555 9.25 -18.55 -3.33
CA GLY A 555 9.67 -18.28 -4.71
C GLY A 555 9.50 -16.83 -5.16
N SER A 556 8.83 -15.96 -4.40
CA SER A 556 8.51 -14.60 -4.85
C SER A 556 9.07 -13.53 -3.89
N LEU A 557 10.10 -12.80 -4.35
CA LEU A 557 10.62 -11.58 -3.73
C LEU A 557 9.51 -10.56 -3.44
N ALA A 558 8.46 -10.53 -4.24
CA ALA A 558 7.31 -9.65 -4.07
C ALA A 558 6.55 -9.90 -2.75
N ARG A 559 6.40 -11.16 -2.35
CA ARG A 559 5.74 -11.51 -1.07
C ARG A 559 6.64 -11.19 0.12
N ALA A 560 7.94 -11.42 -0.02
CA ALA A 560 8.94 -11.01 0.95
C ALA A 560 8.92 -9.48 1.16
N SER A 561 8.88 -8.70 0.08
CA SER A 561 8.75 -7.24 0.12
C SER A 561 7.49 -6.79 0.84
N ALA A 562 6.36 -7.49 0.64
CA ALA A 562 5.11 -7.14 1.31
C ALA A 562 5.21 -7.32 2.84
N THR A 563 5.81 -8.42 3.30
CA THR A 563 5.99 -8.69 4.75
C THR A 563 6.99 -7.73 5.37
N GLY A 564 8.14 -7.49 4.73
CA GLY A 564 9.11 -6.49 5.18
C GLY A 564 8.51 -5.10 5.31
N ALA A 565 7.64 -4.71 4.37
CA ALA A 565 6.93 -3.44 4.45
C ALA A 565 5.92 -3.37 5.63
N VAL A 566 5.39 -4.51 6.09
CA VAL A 566 4.57 -4.56 7.33
C VAL A 566 5.41 -4.20 8.53
N ILE A 567 6.59 -4.82 8.65
CA ILE A 567 7.52 -4.58 9.75
C ILE A 567 8.02 -3.14 9.72
N ASP A 568 8.49 -2.65 8.58
CA ASP A 568 8.93 -1.26 8.42
C ASP A 568 7.86 -0.25 8.84
N ARG A 569 6.59 -0.51 8.51
CA ARG A 569 5.47 0.35 8.91
C ARG A 569 5.20 0.31 10.41
N ALA A 570 5.24 -0.87 11.02
CA ALA A 570 5.06 -1.00 12.46
C ALA A 570 6.17 -0.25 13.22
N LEU A 571 7.42 -0.43 12.83
CA LEU A 571 8.57 0.30 13.37
C LEU A 571 8.45 1.81 13.19
N ALA A 572 8.11 2.27 11.98
CA ALA A 572 7.92 3.69 11.71
C ALA A 572 6.77 4.30 12.55
N SER A 573 5.68 3.55 12.77
CA SER A 573 4.56 4.01 13.62
C SER A 573 4.96 4.18 15.07
N ALA A 574 5.87 3.34 15.54
CA ALA A 574 6.47 3.46 16.87
C ALA A 574 7.55 4.56 16.92
N GLY A 575 7.96 5.10 15.79
CA GLY A 575 8.94 6.19 15.70
C GLY A 575 10.38 5.71 15.54
N HIS A 576 10.59 4.44 15.23
CA HIS A 576 11.91 3.86 15.00
C HIS A 576 12.31 3.99 13.53
N ASP A 577 13.60 4.10 13.30
CA ASP A 577 14.20 4.22 11.98
C ASP A 577 15.27 3.15 11.69
N ARG A 578 15.51 2.26 12.64
CA ARG A 578 16.48 1.16 12.58
C ARG A 578 16.07 0.01 13.50
N VAL A 579 16.71 -1.12 13.33
CA VAL A 579 16.66 -2.29 14.21
C VAL A 579 18.06 -2.57 14.72
N ASP A 580 18.25 -2.63 16.06
CA ASP A 580 19.56 -2.89 16.64
C ASP A 580 19.96 -4.36 16.46
N ILE A 581 19.05 -5.29 16.76
CA ILE A 581 19.26 -6.74 16.61
C ILE A 581 18.04 -7.36 15.94
N ALA A 582 18.23 -8.03 14.82
CA ALA A 582 17.25 -8.93 14.21
C ALA A 582 17.65 -10.37 14.46
N ILE A 583 16.78 -11.13 15.10
CA ILE A 583 16.99 -12.53 15.48
C ILE A 583 16.16 -13.39 14.54
N VAL A 584 16.76 -14.39 13.90
CA VAL A 584 16.07 -15.40 13.11
C VAL A 584 16.15 -16.71 13.88
N SER A 585 14.96 -17.22 14.24
CA SER A 585 14.85 -18.45 15.00
C SER A 585 15.43 -19.66 14.24
N HIS A 586 15.04 -19.82 12.99
CA HIS A 586 15.53 -20.88 12.10
C HIS A 586 15.31 -20.53 10.63
N PRO A 587 16.00 -21.20 9.68
CA PRO A 587 16.01 -20.79 8.27
C PRO A 587 14.79 -21.28 7.46
N HIS A 588 13.58 -21.18 7.98
CA HIS A 588 12.36 -21.33 7.19
C HIS A 588 11.84 -19.97 6.69
N PRO A 589 11.28 -19.89 5.47
CA PRO A 589 10.92 -18.63 4.84
C PRO A 589 9.89 -17.79 5.61
N ASP A 590 9.00 -18.41 6.37
CA ASP A 590 8.01 -17.75 7.23
C ASP A 590 8.59 -17.15 8.53
N HIS A 591 9.91 -17.24 8.72
CA HIS A 591 10.66 -16.61 9.81
C HIS A 591 11.66 -15.54 9.33
N TYR A 592 12.21 -15.66 8.11
CA TYR A 592 13.24 -14.74 7.65
C TYR A 592 12.93 -13.97 6.36
N ALA A 593 11.99 -14.45 5.52
CA ALA A 593 11.85 -13.89 4.18
C ALA A 593 11.49 -12.41 4.16
N GLY A 594 10.77 -11.93 5.17
CA GLY A 594 10.45 -10.51 5.33
C GLY A 594 11.68 -9.61 5.44
N LEU A 595 12.82 -10.11 5.96
CA LEU A 595 14.08 -9.34 6.02
C LEU A 595 14.53 -8.86 4.64
N ALA A 596 14.33 -9.67 3.61
CA ALA A 596 14.67 -9.29 2.24
C ALA A 596 13.88 -8.06 1.75
N GLY A 597 12.67 -7.87 2.28
CA GLY A 597 11.79 -6.77 1.91
C GLY A 597 11.87 -5.55 2.84
N MET A 598 12.60 -5.63 3.94
CA MET A 598 12.80 -4.51 4.84
C MET A 598 13.71 -3.45 4.20
N THR A 599 13.34 -2.19 4.40
CA THR A 599 14.14 -1.03 3.99
C THR A 599 14.82 -0.34 5.18
N MET A 600 14.39 -0.65 6.41
CA MET A 600 15.05 -0.14 7.61
C MET A 600 16.41 -0.79 7.80
N PRO A 601 17.44 -0.02 8.19
CA PRO A 601 18.74 -0.58 8.55
C PRO A 601 18.63 -1.55 9.72
N ILE A 602 19.40 -2.62 9.65
CA ILE A 602 19.56 -3.60 10.71
C ILE A 602 21.04 -3.62 11.09
N ASP A 603 21.36 -3.39 12.38
CA ASP A 603 22.76 -3.33 12.80
C ASP A 603 23.37 -4.72 12.94
N GLU A 604 22.63 -5.63 13.59
CA GLU A 604 23.04 -7.02 13.77
C GLU A 604 21.96 -8.00 13.33
N LEU A 605 22.35 -9.03 12.63
CA LEU A 605 21.53 -10.22 12.35
C LEU A 605 22.03 -11.38 13.21
N TRP A 606 21.17 -11.92 14.04
CA TRP A 606 21.49 -13.08 14.87
C TRP A 606 20.79 -14.33 14.38
N SER A 607 21.54 -15.43 14.26
CA SER A 607 21.02 -16.77 13.95
C SER A 607 21.91 -17.82 14.58
N ALA A 608 21.42 -19.07 14.71
CA ALA A 608 22.29 -20.18 15.02
C ALA A 608 23.32 -20.39 13.89
N ALA A 609 24.52 -20.80 14.25
CA ALA A 609 25.52 -21.17 13.26
C ALA A 609 25.11 -22.47 12.56
N GLU A 610 25.16 -22.50 11.22
CA GLU A 610 24.82 -23.71 10.46
C GLU A 610 26.00 -24.66 10.37
N VAL A 611 25.70 -25.98 10.37
CA VAL A 611 26.65 -27.02 10.03
C VAL A 611 26.46 -27.39 8.55
N GLU A 612 27.50 -27.33 7.74
CA GLU A 612 27.47 -27.55 6.28
C GLU A 612 26.72 -28.80 5.84
N ALA A 613 26.75 -29.87 6.67
CA ALA A 613 26.08 -31.13 6.39
C ALA A 613 24.55 -31.04 6.26
N ASN A 614 23.94 -30.01 6.85
CA ASN A 614 22.48 -29.83 6.91
C ASN A 614 21.93 -28.64 6.08
N ALA A 615 22.77 -28.07 5.22
CA ALA A 615 22.40 -26.93 4.39
C ALA A 615 21.36 -27.32 3.32
N GLY A 616 20.11 -27.49 3.73
CA GLY A 616 18.96 -27.69 2.85
C GLY A 616 18.71 -26.46 1.94
N ALA A 617 17.71 -26.55 1.07
CA ALA A 617 17.35 -25.45 0.15
C ALA A 617 16.98 -24.17 0.90
N SER A 618 16.26 -24.29 2.02
CA SER A 618 15.84 -23.15 2.87
C SER A 618 17.03 -22.47 3.53
N ALA A 619 17.99 -23.21 4.08
CA ALA A 619 19.20 -22.68 4.68
C ALA A 619 20.07 -21.91 3.65
N ARG A 620 20.23 -22.45 2.44
CA ARG A 620 20.92 -21.74 1.35
C ARG A 620 20.18 -20.47 0.91
N ALA A 621 18.85 -20.46 0.99
CA ALA A 621 18.06 -19.26 0.69
C ALA A 621 18.21 -18.20 1.79
N PHE A 622 18.21 -18.60 3.04
CA PHE A 622 18.51 -17.73 4.18
C PHE A 622 19.92 -17.13 4.09
N ASP A 623 20.94 -17.95 3.79
CA ASP A 623 22.33 -17.49 3.62
C ASP A 623 22.44 -16.36 2.57
N ARG A 624 21.69 -16.46 1.45
CA ARG A 624 21.64 -15.38 0.46
C ARG A 624 21.06 -14.10 1.01
N VAL A 625 19.98 -14.18 1.82
CA VAL A 625 19.37 -13.01 2.46
C VAL A 625 20.32 -12.42 3.49
N ALA A 626 20.96 -13.24 4.32
CA ALA A 626 21.94 -12.79 5.31
C ALA A 626 23.12 -12.06 4.64
N ARG A 627 23.68 -12.62 3.57
CA ARG A 627 24.77 -11.97 2.80
C ARG A 627 24.32 -10.63 2.20
N MET A 628 23.11 -10.56 1.65
CA MET A 628 22.55 -9.30 1.15
C MET A 628 22.44 -8.24 2.27
N LEU A 629 22.08 -8.63 3.49
CA LEU A 629 22.06 -7.71 4.62
C LEU A 629 23.48 -7.30 5.04
N VAL A 630 24.46 -8.22 5.02
CA VAL A 630 25.88 -7.90 5.28
C VAL A 630 26.40 -6.91 4.25
N GLU A 631 26.07 -7.06 2.98
CA GLU A 631 26.40 -6.07 1.92
C GLU A 631 25.78 -4.70 2.17
N ARG A 632 24.65 -4.65 2.89
CA ARG A 632 24.01 -3.40 3.33
C ARG A 632 24.58 -2.83 4.62
N GLY A 633 25.59 -3.50 5.24
CA GLY A 633 26.26 -3.04 6.45
C GLY A 633 25.82 -3.73 7.74
N THR A 634 24.94 -4.74 7.69
CA THR A 634 24.52 -5.54 8.85
C THR A 634 25.65 -6.46 9.29
N ARG A 635 25.91 -6.57 10.58
CA ARG A 635 26.84 -7.56 11.14
C ARG A 635 26.11 -8.86 11.42
N TRP A 636 26.53 -9.96 10.79
CA TRP A 636 25.98 -11.29 11.05
C TRP A 636 26.68 -11.93 12.24
N VAL A 637 25.93 -12.32 13.26
CA VAL A 637 26.43 -12.79 14.56
C VAL A 637 25.79 -14.12 14.92
N HIS A 638 26.57 -15.05 15.42
CA HIS A 638 26.11 -16.30 16.04
C HIS A 638 26.24 -16.16 17.57
N PRO A 639 25.11 -16.10 18.32
CA PRO A 639 25.15 -15.85 19.76
C PRO A 639 25.66 -17.05 20.54
N ALA A 640 26.24 -16.80 21.71
CA ALA A 640 26.55 -17.84 22.72
C ALA A 640 25.29 -18.23 23.51
N LEU A 641 25.30 -19.40 24.13
CA LEU A 641 24.27 -19.79 25.10
C LEU A 641 24.36 -18.96 26.38
N GLY A 642 23.21 -18.74 27.03
CA GLY A 642 23.11 -17.91 28.22
C GLY A 642 22.79 -16.45 27.90
N VAL A 643 23.17 -15.51 28.75
CA VAL A 643 22.94 -14.08 28.55
C VAL A 643 23.83 -13.61 27.39
N ALA A 644 23.20 -13.36 26.24
CA ALA A 644 23.89 -12.99 24.99
C ALA A 644 23.89 -11.46 24.76
N ALA A 645 22.89 -10.74 25.26
CA ALA A 645 22.86 -9.28 25.25
C ALA A 645 22.16 -8.74 26.51
N GLU A 646 22.57 -7.54 26.91
CA GLU A 646 21.92 -6.79 27.98
C GLU A 646 21.90 -5.31 27.61
N ARG A 647 20.70 -4.67 27.70
CA ARG A 647 20.54 -3.25 27.39
C ARG A 647 19.36 -2.68 28.17
N ALA A 648 19.56 -1.54 28.80
CA ALA A 648 18.53 -0.81 29.53
C ALA A 648 17.77 -1.66 30.60
N GLY A 649 18.47 -2.62 31.23
CA GLY A 649 17.89 -3.55 32.21
C GLY A 649 17.10 -4.71 31.57
N VAL A 650 17.11 -4.83 30.24
CA VAL A 650 16.55 -5.95 29.49
C VAL A 650 17.67 -6.93 29.16
N ALA A 651 17.54 -8.19 29.61
CA ALA A 651 18.46 -9.25 29.25
C ALA A 651 17.88 -10.18 28.19
N LEU A 652 18.66 -10.50 27.18
CA LEU A 652 18.36 -11.49 26.15
C LEU A 652 19.15 -12.76 26.44
N VAL A 653 18.46 -13.85 26.73
CA VAL A 653 19.06 -15.13 27.10
C VAL A 653 18.79 -16.15 26.00
N VAL A 654 19.83 -16.80 25.49
CA VAL A 654 19.76 -17.86 24.49
C VAL A 654 19.73 -19.23 25.17
N TRP A 655 18.69 -20.01 24.92
CA TRP A 655 18.47 -21.34 25.49
C TRP A 655 18.77 -22.49 24.53
N ALA A 656 18.54 -22.31 23.25
CA ALA A 656 18.74 -23.32 22.21
C ALA A 656 19.19 -22.66 20.90
N PRO A 657 19.75 -23.43 19.92
CA PRO A 657 20.09 -24.86 20.02
C PRO A 657 21.23 -25.12 21.00
N ARG A 658 21.20 -26.32 21.62
CA ARG A 658 22.19 -26.69 22.67
C ARG A 658 23.50 -27.17 22.09
N PHE A 659 23.51 -27.53 20.80
CA PHE A 659 24.74 -27.83 20.09
C PHE A 659 25.59 -26.58 19.92
N GLN A 660 26.88 -26.70 20.09
CA GLN A 660 27.82 -25.56 20.04
C GLN A 660 29.00 -25.86 19.11
N ARG A 661 29.47 -24.84 18.46
CA ARG A 661 30.77 -24.90 17.72
C ARG A 661 31.68 -23.76 18.17
N VAL A 662 32.97 -23.92 17.86
CA VAL A 662 33.94 -22.84 18.08
C VAL A 662 34.00 -21.96 16.82
N GLU A 663 33.76 -20.66 17.00
CA GLU A 663 33.87 -19.68 15.95
C GLU A 663 34.65 -18.48 16.50
N GLY A 664 35.72 -18.06 15.80
CA GLY A 664 36.55 -16.96 16.27
C GLY A 664 37.15 -17.14 17.68
N GLY A 665 37.25 -18.36 18.18
CA GLY A 665 37.72 -18.69 19.53
C GLY A 665 36.65 -18.71 20.61
N ALA A 666 35.40 -18.38 20.28
CA ALA A 666 34.26 -18.44 21.19
C ALA A 666 33.33 -19.62 20.89
N LEU A 667 32.65 -20.14 21.93
CA LEU A 667 31.55 -21.12 21.74
C LEU A 667 30.27 -20.39 21.37
N VAL A 668 29.70 -20.76 20.22
CA VAL A 668 28.41 -20.21 19.73
C VAL A 668 27.38 -21.30 19.55
N ALA A 669 26.11 -20.94 19.69
CA ALA A 669 24.99 -21.84 19.42
C ALA A 669 24.97 -22.23 17.94
N ALA A 670 24.88 -23.52 17.66
CA ALA A 670 24.90 -24.05 16.29
C ALA A 670 23.82 -25.12 16.09
N ALA A 671 23.36 -25.25 14.83
CA ALA A 671 22.39 -26.27 14.47
C ALA A 671 22.96 -27.67 14.71
N ASP A 672 22.20 -28.49 15.41
CA ASP A 672 22.55 -29.91 15.66
C ASP A 672 22.29 -30.73 14.37
N PRO A 673 23.29 -31.40 13.82
CA PRO A 673 23.15 -32.12 12.54
C PRO A 673 22.17 -33.30 12.58
N VAL A 674 21.79 -33.78 13.74
CA VAL A 674 20.87 -34.92 13.88
C VAL A 674 19.42 -34.51 14.13
N ARG A 675 19.15 -33.19 14.23
CA ARG A 675 17.81 -32.64 14.52
C ARG A 675 17.16 -32.03 13.31
N THR A 676 15.84 -31.89 13.37
CA THR A 676 15.07 -31.15 12.35
C THR A 676 15.47 -29.67 12.34
N VAL A 677 15.16 -28.98 11.24
CA VAL A 677 15.38 -27.52 11.14
C VAL A 677 14.57 -26.79 12.23
N ASN A 678 13.36 -27.26 12.52
CA ASN A 678 12.48 -26.71 13.54
C ASN A 678 13.07 -26.86 14.96
N ASP A 679 13.56 -28.06 15.31
CA ASP A 679 14.17 -28.32 16.61
C ASP A 679 15.54 -27.66 16.82
N ASN A 680 16.09 -27.10 15.74
CA ASN A 680 17.25 -26.22 15.77
C ASN A 680 16.89 -24.73 15.90
N SER A 681 15.65 -24.39 16.25
CA SER A 681 15.25 -23.00 16.49
C SER A 681 16.09 -22.34 17.57
N LEU A 682 16.53 -21.11 17.30
CA LEU A 682 17.18 -20.23 18.28
C LEU A 682 16.12 -19.77 19.28
N VAL A 683 16.06 -20.43 20.42
CA VAL A 683 15.11 -20.09 21.50
C VAL A 683 15.70 -18.98 22.35
N VAL A 684 14.97 -17.88 22.45
CA VAL A 684 15.40 -16.73 23.23
C VAL A 684 14.37 -16.36 24.29
N GLU A 685 14.86 -15.92 25.43
CA GLU A 685 14.10 -15.40 26.54
C GLU A 685 14.49 -13.94 26.78
N VAL A 686 13.50 -13.06 26.85
CA VAL A 686 13.67 -11.64 27.17
C VAL A 686 13.22 -11.42 28.61
N ARG A 687 14.14 -10.95 29.47
CA ARG A 687 13.88 -10.67 30.90
C ARG A 687 13.90 -9.18 31.15
N PHE A 688 12.88 -8.68 31.82
CA PHE A 688 12.80 -7.28 32.26
C PHE A 688 11.93 -7.14 33.50
N ALA A 689 12.39 -6.38 34.50
CA ALA A 689 11.65 -6.03 35.69
C ALA A 689 11.02 -7.26 36.42
N GLY A 690 11.73 -8.40 36.43
CA GLY A 690 11.27 -9.66 37.04
C GLY A 690 10.29 -10.46 36.16
N ARG A 691 10.00 -10.02 34.95
CA ARG A 691 9.16 -10.73 33.99
C ARG A 691 9.98 -11.42 32.91
N SER A 692 9.45 -12.49 32.37
CA SER A 692 10.06 -13.34 31.34
C SER A 692 9.13 -13.55 30.14
N ILE A 693 9.67 -13.33 28.95
CA ILE A 693 8.97 -13.52 27.66
C ILE A 693 9.80 -14.48 26.81
N VAL A 694 9.24 -15.66 26.49
CA VAL A 694 9.93 -16.72 25.74
C VAL A 694 9.47 -16.77 24.29
N PHE A 695 10.44 -16.77 23.37
CA PHE A 695 10.25 -16.99 21.92
C PHE A 695 10.80 -18.38 21.60
N ALA A 696 9.91 -19.33 21.35
CA ALA A 696 10.25 -20.73 21.18
C ALA A 696 10.58 -21.11 19.72
N GLY A 697 10.49 -20.17 18.76
CA GLY A 697 10.59 -20.46 17.34
C GLY A 697 9.57 -21.51 16.92
N ASP A 698 9.99 -22.50 16.15
CA ASP A 698 9.15 -23.60 15.70
C ASP A 698 9.56 -24.96 16.31
N LEU A 699 10.03 -24.93 17.57
CA LEU A 699 10.35 -26.17 18.29
C LEU A 699 9.21 -27.19 18.17
N GLU A 700 9.59 -28.42 17.96
CA GLU A 700 8.75 -29.59 18.04
C GLU A 700 9.05 -30.37 19.34
N LEU A 701 8.44 -31.51 19.51
CA LEU A 701 8.46 -32.27 20.76
C LEU A 701 9.87 -32.46 21.33
N GLU A 702 10.84 -32.86 20.47
CA GLU A 702 12.21 -33.16 20.94
C GLU A 702 12.96 -31.91 21.38
N GLY A 703 12.83 -30.81 20.63
CA GLY A 703 13.41 -29.52 20.99
C GLY A 703 12.84 -28.93 22.27
N GLU A 704 11.51 -29.03 22.45
CA GLU A 704 10.81 -28.59 23.66
C GLU A 704 11.29 -29.35 24.91
N GLU A 705 11.41 -30.69 24.83
CA GLU A 705 11.90 -31.50 25.91
C GLU A 705 13.34 -31.13 26.30
N LEU A 706 14.19 -30.88 25.32
CA LEU A 706 15.58 -30.46 25.58
C LEU A 706 15.66 -29.11 26.29
N VAL A 707 14.90 -28.15 25.88
CA VAL A 707 14.95 -26.81 26.49
C VAL A 707 14.37 -26.86 27.91
N ALA A 708 13.30 -27.63 28.12
CA ALA A 708 12.76 -27.89 29.45
C ALA A 708 13.76 -28.63 30.36
N ALA A 709 14.46 -29.66 29.84
CA ALA A 709 15.52 -30.37 30.56
C ALA A 709 16.72 -29.46 30.85
N ALA A 710 17.01 -28.47 29.98
CA ALA A 710 18.06 -27.49 30.22
C ALA A 710 17.72 -26.45 31.32
N GLY A 711 16.51 -26.47 31.84
CA GLY A 711 16.09 -25.64 32.97
C GLY A 711 15.28 -24.41 32.57
N LEU A 712 14.83 -24.27 31.34
CA LEU A 712 13.88 -23.23 30.99
C LEU A 712 12.55 -23.50 31.68
N ARG A 713 12.17 -22.62 32.59
CA ARG A 713 10.96 -22.75 33.42
C ARG A 713 10.41 -21.39 33.80
N GLY A 714 9.07 -21.32 33.93
CA GLY A 714 8.38 -20.15 34.45
C GLY A 714 8.49 -18.93 33.51
N ALA A 715 7.66 -18.88 32.49
CA ALA A 715 7.56 -17.70 31.61
C ALA A 715 6.25 -16.95 31.89
N ASP A 716 6.27 -15.62 31.95
CA ASP A 716 5.02 -14.84 32.03
C ASP A 716 4.29 -14.80 30.68
N VAL A 717 5.06 -14.74 29.60
CA VAL A 717 4.55 -14.74 28.23
C VAL A 717 5.31 -15.74 27.38
N VAL A 718 4.60 -16.50 26.57
CA VAL A 718 5.22 -17.41 25.59
C VAL A 718 4.69 -17.14 24.19
N LYS A 719 5.59 -16.99 23.22
CA LYS A 719 5.25 -17.19 21.80
C LYS A 719 5.17 -18.71 21.58
N VAL A 720 3.96 -19.19 21.31
CA VAL A 720 3.71 -20.64 21.15
C VAL A 720 4.50 -21.19 19.96
N ALA A 721 5.18 -22.31 20.17
CA ALA A 721 6.02 -22.93 19.15
C ALA A 721 5.23 -23.35 17.91
N HIS A 722 5.86 -23.26 16.75
CA HIS A 722 5.41 -23.77 15.46
C HIS A 722 3.96 -23.35 15.12
N HIS A 723 3.63 -22.07 15.38
CA HIS A 723 2.30 -21.47 15.12
C HIS A 723 1.13 -22.22 15.73
N GLY A 724 1.38 -23.04 16.75
CA GLY A 724 0.38 -23.93 17.34
C GLY A 724 0.13 -25.22 16.54
N SER A 725 1.14 -25.72 15.84
CA SER A 725 1.14 -27.06 15.21
C SER A 725 0.82 -28.16 16.20
N PRO A 726 0.14 -29.24 15.80
CA PRO A 726 -0.07 -30.43 16.66
C PRO A 726 1.25 -31.13 17.06
N THR A 727 2.36 -30.87 16.36
CA THR A 727 3.70 -31.42 16.67
C THR A 727 4.43 -30.63 17.76
N SER A 728 3.87 -29.53 18.24
CA SER A 728 4.44 -28.66 19.27
C SER A 728 3.59 -28.60 20.54
N SER A 729 4.06 -27.81 21.50
CA SER A 729 3.38 -27.56 22.79
C SER A 729 3.16 -28.85 23.59
N SER A 730 4.22 -29.63 23.78
CA SER A 730 4.19 -30.85 24.61
C SER A 730 3.72 -30.54 26.04
N PRO A 731 3.05 -31.50 26.72
CA PRO A 731 2.66 -31.29 28.11
C PRO A 731 3.83 -30.90 29.03
N ILE A 732 5.01 -31.51 28.81
CA ILE A 732 6.22 -31.21 29.59
C ILE A 732 6.64 -29.75 29.39
N PHE A 733 6.60 -29.22 28.20
CA PHE A 733 6.98 -27.85 27.90
C PHE A 733 5.96 -26.84 28.41
N VAL A 734 4.66 -27.13 28.21
CA VAL A 734 3.57 -26.29 28.68
C VAL A 734 3.58 -26.18 30.21
N ASP A 735 3.75 -27.33 30.93
CA ASP A 735 3.81 -27.37 32.38
C ASP A 735 5.10 -26.70 32.92
N ALA A 736 6.21 -26.80 32.19
CA ALA A 736 7.46 -26.13 32.58
C ALA A 736 7.36 -24.60 32.47
N LEU A 737 6.68 -24.07 31.46
CA LEU A 737 6.55 -22.62 31.26
C LEU A 737 5.40 -22.02 32.04
N ALA A 738 4.22 -22.65 32.07
CA ALA A 738 3.00 -22.23 32.78
C ALA A 738 2.73 -20.71 32.69
N PRO A 739 2.62 -20.11 31.51
CA PRO A 739 2.61 -18.65 31.29
C PRO A 739 1.26 -18.04 31.69
N GLU A 740 1.27 -16.74 32.02
CA GLU A 740 0.03 -15.93 32.11
C GLU A 740 -0.59 -15.71 30.71
N ILE A 741 0.24 -15.52 29.67
CA ILE A 741 -0.20 -15.24 28.30
C ILE A 741 0.53 -16.17 27.31
N ALA A 742 -0.24 -16.85 26.46
CA ALA A 742 0.27 -17.63 25.33
C ALA A 742 -0.13 -16.94 24.02
N VAL A 743 0.84 -16.45 23.26
CA VAL A 743 0.62 -15.78 21.96
C VAL A 743 0.85 -16.76 20.83
N ILE A 744 -0.15 -16.92 19.95
CA ILE A 744 -0.05 -17.74 18.74
C ILE A 744 -0.02 -16.82 17.53
N SER A 745 1.13 -16.78 16.86
CA SER A 745 1.26 -16.11 15.57
C SER A 745 0.89 -17.05 14.44
N CYS A 746 -0.18 -16.78 13.73
CA CYS A 746 -0.64 -17.58 12.60
C CYS A 746 -1.49 -16.74 11.65
N GLY A 747 -1.58 -17.15 10.39
CA GLY A 747 -2.40 -16.50 9.39
C GLY A 747 -3.87 -16.89 9.48
N ARG A 748 -4.76 -15.95 9.19
CA ARG A 748 -6.20 -16.23 9.09
C ARG A 748 -6.44 -17.20 7.94
N GLY A 749 -7.12 -18.33 8.21
CA GLY A 749 -7.44 -19.33 7.19
C GLY A 749 -6.20 -19.99 6.57
N ASN A 750 -5.10 -20.11 7.31
CA ASN A 750 -3.86 -20.67 6.77
C ASN A 750 -4.00 -22.11 6.30
N ALA A 751 -3.24 -22.49 5.28
CA ALA A 751 -3.29 -23.80 4.64
C ALA A 751 -2.93 -24.99 5.54
N PHE A 752 -2.24 -24.72 6.67
CA PHE A 752 -1.78 -25.74 7.62
C PHE A 752 -2.84 -26.12 8.65
N GLY A 753 -3.87 -25.31 8.81
CA GLY A 753 -4.88 -25.52 9.83
C GLY A 753 -4.47 -25.10 11.24
N PHE A 754 -3.43 -24.30 11.33
CA PHE A 754 -2.95 -23.79 12.62
C PHE A 754 -3.80 -22.61 13.14
N PRO A 755 -3.91 -22.49 14.46
CA PRO A 755 -3.43 -23.43 15.47
C PRO A 755 -4.34 -24.66 15.63
N SER A 756 -3.74 -25.80 16.01
CA SER A 756 -4.49 -26.99 16.40
C SER A 756 -5.42 -26.68 17.59
N PRO A 757 -6.68 -27.11 17.54
CA PRO A 757 -7.60 -26.96 18.69
C PRO A 757 -7.05 -27.54 19.99
N ASP A 758 -6.34 -28.68 19.90
CA ASP A 758 -5.77 -29.37 21.05
C ASP A 758 -4.63 -28.55 21.70
N VAL A 759 -3.81 -27.90 20.87
CA VAL A 759 -2.76 -27.00 21.38
C VAL A 759 -3.37 -25.80 22.10
N VAL A 760 -4.40 -25.18 21.52
CA VAL A 760 -5.12 -24.06 22.15
C VAL A 760 -5.74 -24.50 23.48
N ALA A 761 -6.37 -25.69 23.50
CA ALA A 761 -6.95 -26.24 24.72
C ALA A 761 -5.90 -26.51 25.79
N ARG A 762 -4.72 -27.00 25.42
CA ARG A 762 -3.62 -27.32 26.35
C ARG A 762 -3.09 -26.07 27.05
N TRP A 763 -2.81 -24.99 26.33
CA TRP A 763 -2.37 -23.72 26.92
C TRP A 763 -3.44 -23.11 27.83
N ARG A 764 -4.72 -23.18 27.43
CA ARG A 764 -5.83 -22.73 28.28
C ARG A 764 -5.96 -23.57 29.55
N ALA A 765 -5.79 -24.87 29.43
CA ALA A 765 -5.83 -25.76 30.61
C ALA A 765 -4.69 -25.49 31.58
N ALA A 766 -3.53 -25.04 31.09
CA ALA A 766 -2.41 -24.58 31.90
C ALA A 766 -2.63 -23.19 32.55
N GLY A 767 -3.77 -22.54 32.30
CA GLY A 767 -4.14 -21.26 32.92
C GLY A 767 -3.81 -20.03 32.03
N ALA A 768 -3.24 -20.20 30.84
CA ALA A 768 -2.84 -19.08 29.97
C ALA A 768 -4.03 -18.39 29.27
N GLU A 769 -4.02 -17.05 29.22
CA GLU A 769 -4.83 -16.30 28.26
C GLU A 769 -4.22 -16.51 26.86
N VAL A 770 -4.95 -17.19 25.96
CA VAL A 770 -4.48 -17.45 24.59
C VAL A 770 -4.87 -16.29 23.69
N ALA A 771 -3.88 -15.54 23.22
CA ALA A 771 -4.00 -14.47 22.23
C ALA A 771 -3.57 -14.97 20.84
N ARG A 772 -4.35 -14.69 19.80
CA ARG A 772 -4.09 -15.18 18.43
C ARG A 772 -4.06 -14.02 17.44
N THR A 773 -3.01 -13.95 16.61
CA THR A 773 -2.87 -12.88 15.61
C THR A 773 -3.90 -12.97 14.47
N ASP A 774 -4.33 -14.16 14.07
CA ASP A 774 -5.35 -14.36 13.06
C ASP A 774 -6.75 -13.85 13.47
N LEU A 775 -7.02 -13.76 14.76
CA LEU A 775 -8.29 -13.28 15.29
C LEU A 775 -8.26 -11.82 15.70
N ARG A 776 -7.20 -11.40 16.41
CA ARG A 776 -7.08 -10.06 17.00
C ARG A 776 -6.30 -9.09 16.13
N GLY A 777 -5.49 -9.57 15.18
CA GLY A 777 -4.43 -8.79 14.55
C GLY A 777 -3.18 -8.80 15.39
N ALA A 778 -2.35 -7.75 15.34
CA ALA A 778 -1.17 -7.66 16.19
C ALA A 778 -1.54 -7.69 17.68
N VAL A 779 -0.74 -8.39 18.47
CA VAL A 779 -0.87 -8.51 19.94
C VAL A 779 0.27 -7.73 20.58
N THR A 780 -0.05 -6.74 21.39
CA THR A 780 0.95 -5.92 22.08
C THR A 780 0.94 -6.19 23.58
N ILE A 781 2.11 -6.42 24.14
CA ILE A 781 2.35 -6.64 25.56
C ILE A 781 3.29 -5.57 26.07
N VAL A 782 2.97 -4.98 27.21
CA VAL A 782 3.78 -3.96 27.86
C VAL A 782 4.14 -4.43 29.28
N VAL A 783 5.41 -4.34 29.60
CA VAL A 783 5.93 -4.54 30.96
C VAL A 783 6.48 -3.21 31.45
N ASP A 784 5.94 -2.66 32.53
CA ASP A 784 6.46 -1.43 33.09
C ASP A 784 7.71 -1.67 33.95
N SER A 785 8.35 -0.61 34.44
CA SER A 785 9.54 -0.68 35.27
C SER A 785 9.29 -1.32 36.63
N GLY A 786 8.06 -1.46 37.08
CA GLY A 786 7.64 -2.14 38.29
C GLY A 786 7.31 -3.62 38.10
N GLY A 787 7.38 -4.13 36.85
CA GLY A 787 7.03 -5.50 36.49
C GLY A 787 5.53 -5.72 36.25
N ALA A 788 4.71 -4.67 36.18
CA ALA A 788 3.30 -4.85 35.81
C ALA A 788 3.18 -5.23 34.36
N LEU A 789 2.47 -6.33 34.06
CA LEU A 789 2.24 -6.88 32.74
C LEU A 789 0.85 -6.46 32.26
N ALA A 790 0.77 -5.88 31.07
CA ALA A 790 -0.48 -5.50 30.42
C ALA A 790 -0.49 -5.96 28.96
N MET A 791 -1.61 -6.53 28.53
CA MET A 791 -1.87 -6.82 27.12
C MET A 791 -2.84 -5.78 26.56
N ASP A 792 -2.44 -5.09 25.51
CA ASP A 792 -3.30 -4.13 24.82
C ASP A 792 -4.43 -4.89 24.09
N ARG A 793 -5.68 -4.48 24.33
CA ARG A 793 -6.89 -5.21 23.89
C ARG A 793 -7.49 -4.60 22.64
#